data_7b7150fe3a7b13fe6f324abc02fb150a
#
_entry.id   7b7150fe3a7b13fe6f324abc02fb150a
#
_cell.length_a   1.000
_cell.length_b   1.000
_cell.length_c   1.000
_cell.angle_alpha   90.00
_cell.angle_beta   90.00
_cell.angle_gamma   90.00
#
_symmetry.space_group_name_H-M   'P 1'
#
loop_
_entity.id
_entity.type
_entity.pdbx_description
1 polymer ?
#
loop_
_entity_poly.entity_id
_entity_poly.type
_entity_poly.pdbx_seq_one_letter_code
_entity_poly.pdbx_strand_id
1 'polypeptide(L)'
;VFVLQAAVVVVLVIAAVAALILQARRASLQDARVRTLAVAQAFASDPGTAQALTARNPTAILQPRAEQVRKQTGVAFVVVFNHDGIRVTHPNPSLIGKRVIGPYQQQTVEGRTVTRTFTTSRGPAVDSGVPVIRADGKIVGAVSVAITVQRVNVMVNRQVPMVLGAAAVALALGTGGSALVSRRLRQQTHGLGPAEMTLMYEHHDAVLHAVREGVLITTGDGRLMLANDEARRLLDLPPDAEQRHITDLGLDPEMVDLLTADRPVTDQVHFAGERLLAVNVRPTPFSGGQAGCAVTLRDSTELRALAGRAERAQRRLRLLYEAGMRVGTTLDVTRTAEELTEVAISRFADYATVELLEPVLHGAELQDSAILLRTAWRGVRQDAQFAPTGERVVWDASTPMAMALTGGHAVLERDLTVSPSWLARVPELARLVPDLGIRSLISVPLQARGMVLGLVTFWRSEHSGPFEEEDLPVTEELAARAGVCIDNARRYTREHSMAVTLQHSLLPRTLPQQNALEIAHRYLPAQAGVGGDWFDVHPLPGARVALVVGDVVGHGLHAAATMGRLRTAILNFSTLDLPPDELLGHLDELVTRIDQDVAEGEQDITGATCLYAIYDPVAGQVTLARAGHPGPALVHPDGTVVLPDVPGSPPLGLGGSLPFESAELLLPEGSSLVLFTDGLIETRDRDIDTGLALLRQALTEPPHSPPRDPEQTCQAVFDALQPAHPRDDIALLVARTRLLDPAQVATWNVPRDPSAVARIRADASRQLEVWGLEEIGFITELIVSELITNAIRYGAEPIRLRLLRDRTLICEVADGSNTSPHLRRAAITDEGGRGLFLVAQLTQRWGTRYTRSGKIIWTEQALHEAPEGVGPLLIDALPMQ
;
A
#
# COMPACT_ATOMS: atom_id res chain seq x y z
N VAL A 1 53.65 2.60 22.26
CA VAL A 1 52.45 3.12 21.62
C VAL A 1 51.73 1.98 20.85
N PHE A 2 52.46 1.18 20.03
CA PHE A 2 51.88 0.08 19.23
C PHE A 2 51.13 -0.99 20.07
N VAL A 3 51.79 -1.43 21.20
CA VAL A 3 51.20 -2.43 22.09
C VAL A 3 49.95 -1.91 22.80
N LEU A 4 49.93 -0.62 23.15
CA LEU A 4 48.77 0.03 23.78
C LEU A 4 47.62 0.20 22.82
N GLN A 5 47.89 0.63 21.58
CA GLN A 5 46.86 0.74 20.52
C GLN A 5 46.27 -0.61 20.13
N ALA A 6 47.08 -1.65 19.98
CA ALA A 6 46.64 -3.00 19.72
C ALA A 6 45.75 -3.53 20.86
N ALA A 7 46.10 -3.30 22.09
CA ALA A 7 45.32 -3.67 23.26
C ALA A 7 43.94 -2.98 23.28
N VAL A 8 43.89 -1.68 22.97
CA VAL A 8 42.62 -0.93 22.88
C VAL A 8 41.69 -1.48 21.77
N VAL A 9 42.24 -1.80 20.59
CA VAL A 9 41.45 -2.39 19.48
C VAL A 9 40.91 -3.74 19.88
N VAL A 10 41.70 -4.60 20.52
CA VAL A 10 41.24 -5.90 21.00
C VAL A 10 40.11 -5.76 22.03
N VAL A 11 40.23 -4.85 23.00
CA VAL A 11 39.21 -4.62 24.01
C VAL A 11 37.90 -4.12 23.37
N LEU A 12 37.96 -3.20 22.39
CA LEU A 12 36.79 -2.67 21.68
C LEU A 12 36.10 -3.76 20.85
N VAL A 13 36.85 -4.60 20.16
CA VAL A 13 36.31 -5.74 19.38
C VAL A 13 35.63 -6.75 20.30
N ILE A 14 36.25 -7.11 21.43
CA ILE A 14 35.66 -8.01 22.44
C ILE A 14 34.35 -7.41 23.00
N ALA A 15 34.33 -6.12 23.33
CA ALA A 15 33.15 -5.45 23.83
C ALA A 15 32.01 -5.43 22.80
N ALA A 16 32.32 -5.15 21.53
CA ALA A 16 31.34 -5.15 20.43
C ALA A 16 30.75 -6.55 20.18
N VAL A 17 31.58 -7.60 20.15
CA VAL A 17 31.13 -8.99 20.00
C VAL A 17 30.24 -9.42 21.16
N ALA A 18 30.64 -9.07 22.40
CA ALA A 18 29.82 -9.36 23.58
C ALA A 18 28.45 -8.66 23.54
N ALA A 19 28.43 -7.38 23.12
CA ALA A 19 27.20 -6.62 22.96
C ALA A 19 26.26 -7.23 21.92
N LEU A 20 26.77 -7.64 20.74
CA LEU A 20 26.01 -8.28 19.68
C LEU A 20 25.41 -9.63 20.11
N ILE A 21 26.20 -10.45 20.82
CA ILE A 21 25.73 -11.74 21.36
C ILE A 21 24.61 -11.52 22.39
N LEU A 22 24.77 -10.53 23.27
CA LEU A 22 23.76 -10.17 24.27
C LEU A 22 22.46 -9.67 23.61
N GLN A 23 22.58 -8.86 22.57
CA GLN A 23 21.44 -8.34 21.81
C GLN A 23 20.70 -9.48 21.10
N ALA A 24 21.41 -10.37 20.39
CA ALA A 24 20.83 -11.53 19.71
C ALA A 24 20.08 -12.45 20.70
N ARG A 25 20.65 -12.64 21.89
CA ARG A 25 20.03 -13.45 22.95
C ARG A 25 18.76 -12.84 23.50
N ARG A 26 18.74 -11.49 23.68
CA ARG A 26 17.54 -10.75 24.13
C ARG A 26 16.43 -10.83 23.08
N ALA A 27 16.74 -10.61 21.81
CA ALA A 27 15.78 -10.68 20.71
C ALA A 27 15.15 -12.08 20.58
N SER A 28 15.96 -13.13 20.64
CA SER A 28 15.46 -14.53 20.57
C SER A 28 14.61 -14.94 21.76
N LEU A 29 14.89 -14.39 22.95
CA LEU A 29 14.04 -14.63 24.14
C LEU A 29 12.72 -13.88 24.04
N GLN A 30 12.72 -12.71 23.43
CA GLN A 30 11.50 -11.92 23.19
C GLN A 30 10.57 -12.64 22.18
N ASP A 31 11.12 -13.13 21.06
CA ASP A 31 10.38 -13.91 20.07
C ASP A 31 9.79 -15.18 20.71
N ALA A 32 10.58 -15.91 21.51
CA ALA A 32 10.08 -17.07 22.23
C ALA A 32 8.90 -16.74 23.19
N ARG A 33 8.90 -15.55 23.82
CA ARG A 33 7.79 -15.11 24.68
C ARG A 33 6.52 -14.84 23.89
N VAL A 34 6.63 -14.14 22.75
CA VAL A 34 5.49 -13.82 21.90
C VAL A 34 4.87 -15.12 21.34
N ARG A 35 5.70 -16.03 20.82
CA ARG A 35 5.22 -17.30 20.26
C ARG A 35 4.56 -18.22 21.32
N THR A 36 5.16 -18.34 22.51
CA THR A 36 4.54 -19.17 23.57
C THR A 36 3.21 -18.61 24.03
N LEU A 37 3.09 -17.28 24.10
CA LEU A 37 1.85 -16.62 24.50
C LEU A 37 0.77 -16.80 23.43
N ALA A 38 1.07 -16.56 22.17
CA ALA A 38 0.12 -16.70 21.07
C ALA A 38 -0.45 -18.12 20.98
N VAL A 39 0.42 -19.15 21.03
CA VAL A 39 -0.01 -20.55 20.98
C VAL A 39 -0.84 -20.92 22.21
N ALA A 40 -0.48 -20.39 23.39
CA ALA A 40 -1.24 -20.67 24.62
C ALA A 40 -2.63 -20.01 24.59
N GLN A 41 -2.73 -18.76 24.08
CA GLN A 41 -3.99 -18.05 23.92
C GLN A 41 -4.90 -18.75 22.90
N ALA A 42 -4.41 -19.07 21.72
CA ALA A 42 -5.16 -19.78 20.69
C ALA A 42 -5.75 -21.08 21.20
N PHE A 43 -4.95 -21.89 21.93
CA PHE A 43 -5.42 -23.16 22.48
C PHE A 43 -6.39 -22.99 23.65
N ALA A 44 -6.21 -21.95 24.47
CA ALA A 44 -7.07 -21.68 25.64
C ALA A 44 -8.43 -21.11 25.23
N SER A 45 -8.47 -20.29 24.15
CA SER A 45 -9.68 -19.64 23.64
C SER A 45 -10.56 -20.56 22.79
N ASP A 46 -10.05 -21.74 22.35
CA ASP A 46 -10.84 -22.71 21.61
C ASP A 46 -12.00 -23.23 22.50
N PRO A 47 -13.26 -23.01 22.10
CA PRO A 47 -14.45 -23.48 22.86
C PRO A 47 -14.42 -24.97 23.14
N GLY A 48 -13.86 -25.75 22.24
CA GLY A 48 -13.65 -27.19 22.39
C GLY A 48 -12.73 -27.56 23.55
N THR A 49 -11.77 -26.67 23.91
CA THR A 49 -10.85 -26.89 25.03
C THR A 49 -11.58 -26.78 26.38
N ALA A 50 -12.42 -25.79 26.55
CA ALA A 50 -13.21 -25.62 27.78
C ALA A 50 -14.24 -26.74 27.96
N GLN A 51 -14.90 -27.17 26.89
CA GLN A 51 -15.83 -28.29 26.89
C GLN A 51 -15.14 -29.63 27.22
N ALA A 52 -13.99 -29.86 26.59
CA ALA A 52 -13.20 -31.08 26.80
C ALA A 52 -12.66 -31.20 28.23
N LEU A 53 -12.27 -30.08 28.88
CA LEU A 53 -11.80 -30.07 30.26
C LEU A 53 -12.89 -30.49 31.28
N THR A 54 -14.16 -30.29 30.94
CA THR A 54 -15.30 -30.68 31.77
C THR A 54 -15.87 -32.04 31.40
N ALA A 55 -15.36 -32.74 30.39
CA ALA A 55 -15.79 -34.06 29.95
C ALA A 55 -15.33 -35.17 30.92
N ARG A 56 -15.98 -36.37 30.87
CA ARG A 56 -15.63 -37.53 31.72
C ARG A 56 -14.17 -38.01 31.48
N ASN A 57 -13.60 -37.82 30.30
CA ASN A 57 -12.23 -38.18 29.99
C ASN A 57 -11.57 -37.07 29.14
N PRO A 58 -11.13 -35.98 29.76
CA PRO A 58 -10.58 -34.84 29.08
C PRO A 58 -9.24 -35.15 28.37
N THR A 59 -8.48 -36.10 28.90
CA THR A 59 -7.19 -36.50 28.32
C THR A 59 -7.36 -37.14 26.94
N ALA A 60 -8.37 -37.97 26.73
CA ALA A 60 -8.58 -38.64 25.45
C ALA A 60 -8.90 -37.65 24.32
N ILE A 61 -9.50 -36.50 24.66
CA ILE A 61 -9.89 -35.46 23.71
C ILE A 61 -8.76 -34.47 23.49
N LEU A 62 -8.12 -33.97 24.55
CA LEU A 62 -7.15 -32.89 24.50
C LEU A 62 -5.73 -33.32 24.20
N GLN A 63 -5.33 -34.56 24.58
CA GLN A 63 -3.94 -35.01 24.36
C GLN A 63 -3.56 -35.09 22.87
N PRO A 64 -4.40 -35.65 21.95
CA PRO A 64 -4.07 -35.64 20.52
C PRO A 64 -3.98 -34.22 19.94
N ARG A 65 -4.88 -33.33 20.31
CA ARG A 65 -4.91 -31.93 19.88
C ARG A 65 -3.66 -31.18 20.37
N ALA A 66 -3.34 -31.27 21.64
CA ALA A 66 -2.16 -30.65 22.23
C ALA A 66 -0.86 -31.14 21.55
N GLU A 67 -0.78 -32.40 21.19
CA GLU A 67 0.37 -32.99 20.52
C GLU A 67 0.46 -32.58 19.03
N GLN A 68 -0.67 -32.40 18.37
CA GLN A 68 -0.75 -31.85 17.01
C GLN A 68 -0.24 -30.41 17.00
N VAL A 69 -0.77 -29.53 17.83
CA VAL A 69 -0.33 -28.13 17.95
C VAL A 69 1.17 -28.07 18.31
N ARG A 70 1.62 -28.89 19.25
CA ARG A 70 3.06 -28.97 19.59
C ARG A 70 3.95 -29.28 18.40
N LYS A 71 3.54 -30.21 17.53
CA LYS A 71 4.30 -30.57 16.32
C LYS A 71 4.28 -29.46 15.26
N GLN A 72 3.13 -28.87 15.02
CA GLN A 72 2.95 -27.80 14.04
C GLN A 72 3.69 -26.52 14.41
N THR A 73 3.58 -26.09 15.68
CA THR A 73 4.19 -24.81 16.14
C THR A 73 5.63 -24.97 16.61
N GLY A 74 6.14 -26.19 16.72
CA GLY A 74 7.51 -26.48 17.17
C GLY A 74 7.80 -26.16 18.64
N VAL A 75 6.78 -25.87 19.46
CA VAL A 75 6.96 -25.66 20.91
C VAL A 75 7.40 -26.93 21.64
N ALA A 76 8.00 -26.80 22.81
CA ALA A 76 8.49 -27.94 23.56
C ALA A 76 7.36 -28.78 24.15
N PHE A 77 6.34 -28.12 24.65
CA PHE A 77 5.12 -28.77 25.13
C PHE A 77 3.92 -27.82 25.12
N VAL A 78 2.73 -28.42 25.01
CA VAL A 78 1.42 -27.81 25.28
C VAL A 78 0.79 -28.61 26.38
N VAL A 79 0.65 -28.04 27.57
CA VAL A 79 0.14 -28.71 28.76
C VAL A 79 -1.15 -28.06 29.18
N VAL A 80 -2.24 -28.80 29.15
CA VAL A 80 -3.53 -28.39 29.68
C VAL A 80 -3.70 -29.01 31.05
N PHE A 81 -4.19 -28.25 32.02
CA PHE A 81 -4.45 -28.73 33.38
C PHE A 81 -5.78 -28.17 33.90
N ASN A 82 -6.43 -28.92 34.75
CA ASN A 82 -7.72 -28.52 35.32
C ASN A 82 -7.52 -27.46 36.43
N HIS A 83 -8.64 -27.04 37.03
CA HIS A 83 -8.63 -26.04 38.11
C HIS A 83 -7.79 -26.46 39.32
N ASP A 84 -7.72 -27.77 39.61
CA ASP A 84 -6.91 -28.31 40.70
C ASP A 84 -5.41 -28.40 40.37
N GLY A 85 -5.04 -28.01 39.15
CA GLY A 85 -3.66 -28.06 38.64
C GLY A 85 -3.19 -29.46 38.20
N ILE A 86 -4.10 -30.37 37.95
CA ILE A 86 -3.79 -31.71 37.46
C ILE A 86 -3.65 -31.71 35.95
N ARG A 87 -2.54 -32.21 35.42
CA ARG A 87 -2.27 -32.25 33.97
C ARG A 87 -3.23 -33.18 33.26
N VAL A 88 -3.88 -32.66 32.25
CA VAL A 88 -4.73 -33.37 31.31
C VAL A 88 -3.96 -33.76 30.06
N THR A 89 -2.99 -32.92 29.65
CA THR A 89 -2.12 -33.21 28.53
C THR A 89 -0.64 -33.02 28.89
N HIS A 90 0.23 -33.84 28.32
CA HIS A 90 1.68 -33.67 28.42
C HIS A 90 2.40 -34.51 27.36
N PRO A 91 3.51 -34.03 26.71
CA PRO A 91 4.28 -34.83 25.75
C PRO A 91 4.90 -36.14 26.35
N ASN A 92 5.10 -36.15 27.66
CA ASN A 92 5.45 -37.36 28.37
C ASN A 92 4.19 -37.92 29.08
N PRO A 93 3.62 -39.04 28.61
CA PRO A 93 2.35 -39.59 29.18
C PRO A 93 2.42 -39.89 30.69
N SER A 94 3.62 -40.21 31.23
CA SER A 94 3.81 -40.52 32.67
C SER A 94 3.55 -39.33 33.60
N LEU A 95 3.45 -38.11 33.04
CA LEU A 95 3.18 -36.85 33.76
C LEU A 95 1.71 -36.43 33.70
N ILE A 96 0.89 -37.08 32.90
CA ILE A 96 -0.57 -36.85 32.84
C ILE A 96 -1.14 -37.40 34.16
N GLY A 97 -2.10 -36.70 34.73
CA GLY A 97 -2.69 -36.98 36.06
C GLY A 97 -1.86 -36.48 37.25
N LYS A 98 -0.65 -35.98 37.02
CA LYS A 98 0.19 -35.39 38.07
C LYS A 98 0.02 -33.88 38.12
N ARG A 99 0.25 -33.30 39.29
CA ARG A 99 0.14 -31.85 39.50
C ARG A 99 1.22 -31.07 38.69
N VAL A 100 0.83 -29.95 38.08
CA VAL A 100 1.77 -29.03 37.36
C VAL A 100 2.79 -28.49 38.37
N ILE A 101 4.04 -28.37 37.96
CA ILE A 101 5.10 -27.76 38.74
C ILE A 101 5.37 -26.37 38.15
N GLY A 102 5.21 -25.32 38.96
CA GLY A 102 5.53 -23.97 38.53
C GLY A 102 4.96 -22.89 39.48
N PRO A 103 5.66 -21.78 39.67
CA PRO A 103 5.29 -20.78 40.68
C PRO A 103 4.07 -19.91 40.25
N TYR A 104 3.64 -20.00 39.02
CA TYR A 104 2.54 -19.20 38.45
C TYR A 104 1.25 -20.02 38.20
N GLN A 105 1.26 -21.32 38.52
CA GLN A 105 0.08 -22.17 38.35
C GLN A 105 -1.16 -21.56 39.03
N GLN A 106 -1.00 -21.09 40.26
CA GLN A 106 -2.09 -20.48 41.02
C GLN A 106 -2.58 -19.19 40.37
N GLN A 107 -1.65 -18.31 39.88
CA GLN A 107 -1.99 -17.04 39.20
C GLN A 107 -2.78 -17.27 37.91
N THR A 108 -2.43 -18.31 37.14
CA THR A 108 -3.12 -18.64 35.89
C THR A 108 -4.51 -19.21 36.16
N VAL A 109 -4.64 -20.05 37.16
CA VAL A 109 -5.96 -20.60 37.59
C VAL A 109 -6.85 -19.52 38.21
N GLU A 110 -6.25 -18.44 38.76
CA GLU A 110 -6.96 -17.25 39.23
C GLU A 110 -7.34 -16.25 38.10
N GLY A 111 -7.08 -16.55 36.82
CA GLY A 111 -7.50 -15.75 35.70
C GLY A 111 -6.41 -14.83 35.10
N ARG A 112 -5.16 -14.95 35.55
CA ARG A 112 -4.07 -14.11 35.04
C ARG A 112 -3.25 -14.85 34.02
N THR A 113 -3.03 -14.20 32.88
CA THR A 113 -2.05 -14.66 31.89
C THR A 113 -0.65 -14.34 32.38
N VAL A 114 0.25 -15.35 32.40
CA VAL A 114 1.62 -15.22 32.94
C VAL A 114 2.62 -15.78 31.94
N THR A 115 3.62 -14.96 31.56
CA THR A 115 4.76 -15.41 30.75
C THR A 115 6.05 -15.19 31.51
N ARG A 116 6.78 -16.26 31.81
CA ARG A 116 8.04 -16.23 32.58
C ARG A 116 9.02 -17.28 32.08
N THR A 117 10.27 -17.08 32.41
CA THR A 117 11.32 -18.10 32.19
C THR A 117 11.55 -18.84 33.51
N PHE A 118 11.40 -20.16 33.50
CA PHE A 118 11.66 -21.02 34.67
C PHE A 118 12.07 -22.44 34.25
N THR A 119 12.47 -23.25 35.22
CA THR A 119 12.90 -24.62 34.92
C THR A 119 11.71 -25.56 34.88
N THR A 120 11.43 -26.12 33.71
CA THR A 120 10.37 -27.09 33.45
C THR A 120 10.88 -28.53 33.58
N SER A 121 10.01 -29.51 33.43
CA SER A 121 10.36 -30.94 33.37
C SER A 121 11.36 -31.29 32.25
N ARG A 122 11.59 -30.38 31.27
CA ARG A 122 12.53 -30.54 30.15
C ARG A 122 13.69 -29.51 30.19
N GLY A 123 13.94 -28.93 31.35
CA GLY A 123 14.95 -27.90 31.56
C GLY A 123 14.42 -26.47 31.54
N PRO A 124 15.32 -25.47 31.59
CA PRO A 124 14.91 -24.05 31.58
C PRO A 124 14.22 -23.72 30.25
N ALA A 125 13.07 -23.07 30.34
CA ALA A 125 12.21 -22.72 29.22
C ALA A 125 11.50 -21.38 29.45
N VAL A 126 11.15 -20.70 28.35
CA VAL A 126 10.16 -19.63 28.37
C VAL A 126 8.79 -20.28 28.28
N ASP A 127 7.93 -20.00 29.24
CA ASP A 127 6.62 -20.61 29.38
C ASP A 127 5.55 -19.55 29.55
N SER A 128 4.42 -19.73 28.86
CA SER A 128 3.23 -18.87 28.94
C SER A 128 2.03 -19.70 29.40
N GLY A 129 1.43 -19.27 30.52
CA GLY A 129 0.22 -19.86 31.07
C GLY A 129 -0.99 -18.94 30.82
N VAL A 130 -2.06 -19.48 30.26
CA VAL A 130 -3.30 -18.77 29.93
C VAL A 130 -4.49 -19.50 30.53
N PRO A 131 -5.43 -18.83 31.22
CA PRO A 131 -6.61 -19.48 31.76
C PRO A 131 -7.57 -19.95 30.65
N VAL A 132 -8.22 -21.09 30.85
CA VAL A 132 -9.33 -21.56 30.00
C VAL A 132 -10.64 -21.17 30.67
N ILE A 133 -11.35 -20.29 29.98
CA ILE A 133 -12.63 -19.74 30.51
C ILE A 133 -13.77 -20.35 29.71
N ARG A 134 -14.78 -20.83 30.40
CA ARG A 134 -16.00 -21.34 29.78
C ARG A 134 -16.96 -20.20 29.48
N ALA A 135 -17.92 -20.40 28.58
CA ALA A 135 -18.91 -19.41 28.18
C ALA A 135 -19.69 -18.74 29.32
N ASP A 136 -19.78 -19.41 30.50
CA ASP A 136 -20.38 -18.86 31.71
C ASP A 136 -19.42 -17.99 32.56
N GLY A 137 -18.24 -17.68 32.03
CA GLY A 137 -17.23 -16.89 32.72
C GLY A 137 -16.41 -17.65 33.78
N LYS A 138 -16.64 -18.95 34.00
CA LYS A 138 -15.88 -19.75 34.98
C LYS A 138 -14.61 -20.30 34.41
N ILE A 139 -13.51 -20.17 35.15
CA ILE A 139 -12.21 -20.75 34.80
C ILE A 139 -12.27 -22.24 35.10
N VAL A 140 -12.11 -23.08 34.07
CA VAL A 140 -12.15 -24.54 34.17
C VAL A 140 -10.79 -25.19 34.22
N GLY A 141 -9.74 -24.45 33.93
CA GLY A 141 -8.37 -24.89 33.95
C GLY A 141 -7.43 -23.87 33.30
N ALA A 142 -6.29 -24.31 32.83
CA ALA A 142 -5.37 -23.43 32.07
C ALA A 142 -4.53 -24.24 31.09
N VAL A 143 -3.97 -23.49 30.12
CA VAL A 143 -3.02 -23.99 29.12
C VAL A 143 -1.65 -23.38 29.38
N SER A 144 -0.60 -24.18 29.40
CA SER A 144 0.80 -23.76 29.50
C SER A 144 1.56 -24.23 28.28
N VAL A 145 2.25 -23.32 27.61
CA VAL A 145 3.03 -23.57 26.39
C VAL A 145 4.46 -23.07 26.59
N ALA A 146 5.44 -23.91 26.32
CA ALA A 146 6.84 -23.52 26.53
C ALA A 146 7.78 -23.84 25.36
N ILE A 147 8.84 -23.01 25.24
CA ILE A 147 10.00 -23.23 24.37
C ILE A 147 11.26 -23.32 25.23
N THR A 148 12.04 -24.38 25.09
CA THR A 148 13.26 -24.58 25.91
C THR A 148 14.36 -23.59 25.52
N VAL A 149 15.11 -23.11 26.52
CA VAL A 149 16.26 -22.20 26.31
C VAL A 149 17.36 -22.86 25.48
N GLN A 150 17.47 -24.17 25.50
CA GLN A 150 18.40 -24.92 24.61
C GLN A 150 18.08 -24.72 23.12
N ARG A 151 16.80 -24.69 22.74
CA ARG A 151 16.39 -24.35 21.34
C ARG A 151 16.68 -22.92 20.96
N VAL A 152 16.50 -21.99 21.89
CA VAL A 152 16.86 -20.59 21.71
C VAL A 152 18.38 -20.44 21.52
N ASN A 153 19.18 -21.14 22.33
CA ASN A 153 20.65 -21.12 22.24
C ASN A 153 21.18 -21.73 20.92
N VAL A 154 20.55 -22.77 20.38
CA VAL A 154 20.94 -23.35 19.08
C VAL A 154 20.78 -22.36 17.94
N MET A 155 19.72 -21.55 17.95
CA MET A 155 19.53 -20.47 16.96
C MET A 155 20.61 -19.40 17.06
N VAL A 156 20.94 -18.95 18.27
CA VAL A 156 22.00 -17.97 18.52
C VAL A 156 23.38 -18.52 18.12
N ASN A 157 23.70 -19.77 18.50
CA ASN A 157 24.98 -20.37 18.20
C ASN A 157 25.25 -20.59 16.70
N ARG A 158 24.22 -20.61 15.87
CA ARG A 158 24.37 -20.71 14.40
C ARG A 158 24.88 -19.40 13.78
N GLN A 159 24.70 -18.26 14.45
CA GLN A 159 25.16 -16.94 14.01
C GLN A 159 26.55 -16.59 14.57
N VAL A 160 26.98 -17.21 15.66
CA VAL A 160 28.25 -16.94 16.34
C VAL A 160 29.47 -17.08 15.41
N PRO A 161 29.61 -18.13 14.54
CA PRO A 161 30.75 -18.25 13.65
C PRO A 161 30.90 -17.08 12.68
N MET A 162 29.80 -16.57 12.19
CA MET A 162 29.78 -15.43 11.26
C MET A 162 30.24 -14.13 11.94
N VAL A 163 29.79 -13.91 13.17
CA VAL A 163 30.20 -12.73 13.98
C VAL A 163 31.68 -12.82 14.34
N LEU A 164 32.19 -14.01 14.72
CA LEU A 164 33.59 -14.23 15.03
C LEU A 164 34.46 -14.09 13.77
N GLY A 165 33.98 -14.53 12.59
CA GLY A 165 34.70 -14.33 11.33
C GLY A 165 34.86 -12.84 10.98
N ALA A 166 33.81 -12.07 11.10
CA ALA A 166 33.86 -10.64 10.87
C ALA A 166 34.78 -9.91 11.87
N ALA A 167 34.76 -10.31 13.13
CA ALA A 167 35.63 -9.79 14.18
C ALA A 167 37.12 -10.10 13.93
N ALA A 168 37.45 -11.33 13.45
CA ALA A 168 38.81 -11.71 13.09
C ALA A 168 39.36 -10.88 11.91
N VAL A 169 38.53 -10.61 10.89
CA VAL A 169 38.90 -9.77 9.74
C VAL A 169 39.14 -8.31 10.21
N ALA A 170 38.27 -7.75 11.05
CA ALA A 170 38.44 -6.42 11.59
C ALA A 170 39.72 -6.29 12.44
N LEU A 171 40.04 -7.29 13.24
CA LEU A 171 41.26 -7.35 14.03
C LEU A 171 42.53 -7.43 13.16
N ALA A 172 42.50 -8.23 12.11
CA ALA A 172 43.62 -8.38 11.16
C ALA A 172 43.90 -7.08 10.40
N LEU A 173 42.83 -6.38 9.95
CA LEU A 173 42.94 -5.08 9.30
C LEU A 173 43.45 -3.97 10.24
N GLY A 174 42.96 -3.95 11.51
CA GLY A 174 43.38 -2.98 12.51
C GLY A 174 44.84 -3.15 12.93
N THR A 175 45.29 -4.38 13.16
CA THR A 175 46.69 -4.68 13.56
C THR A 175 47.67 -4.52 12.39
N GLY A 176 47.25 -4.92 11.14
CA GLY A 176 48.05 -4.73 9.94
C GLY A 176 48.26 -3.27 9.59
N GLY A 177 47.21 -2.44 9.71
CA GLY A 177 47.28 -0.99 9.49
C GLY A 177 48.19 -0.30 10.51
N SER A 178 48.12 -0.65 11.81
CA SER A 178 48.97 -0.11 12.84
C SER A 178 50.44 -0.49 12.73
N ALA A 179 50.72 -1.72 12.23
CA ALA A 179 52.07 -2.16 11.97
C ALA A 179 52.72 -1.42 10.78
N LEU A 180 51.95 -1.11 9.74
CA LEU A 180 52.40 -0.31 8.59
C LEU A 180 52.76 1.12 8.97
N VAL A 181 51.90 1.75 9.80
CA VAL A 181 52.15 3.10 10.30
C VAL A 181 53.40 3.17 11.20
N SER A 182 53.60 2.18 12.08
CA SER A 182 54.77 2.10 12.97
C SER A 182 56.08 1.88 12.18
N ARG A 183 56.02 1.09 11.09
CA ARG A 183 57.18 0.86 10.20
C ARG A 183 57.57 2.13 9.47
N ARG A 184 56.59 2.95 9.05
CA ARG A 184 56.79 4.24 8.37
C ARG A 184 57.37 5.33 9.27
N LEU A 185 57.01 5.32 10.53
CA LEU A 185 57.56 6.27 11.56
C LEU A 185 59.03 6.00 11.92
N ARG A 186 59.46 4.73 11.95
CA ARG A 186 60.87 4.35 12.20
C ARG A 186 61.83 4.74 11.07
N GLN A 187 61.33 4.94 9.86
CA GLN A 187 62.13 5.37 8.71
C GLN A 187 62.40 6.88 8.69
N GLN A 188 61.81 7.68 9.55
CA GLN A 188 61.92 9.14 9.55
C GLN A 188 62.91 9.75 10.62
N THR A 189 63.60 8.91 11.43
CA THR A 189 64.55 9.42 12.43
C THR A 189 65.96 8.88 12.16
N HIS A 190 66.74 9.75 11.56
CA HIS A 190 68.16 9.50 11.26
C HIS A 190 69.00 9.44 12.57
N GLY A 191 69.56 8.27 12.85
CA GLY A 191 70.62 8.16 13.84
C GLY A 191 71.96 8.08 13.11
N LEU A 192 72.66 9.21 12.95
CA LEU A 192 73.96 9.35 12.28
C LEU A 192 75.12 9.22 13.26
N GLY A 193 76.10 8.36 12.99
CA GLY A 193 77.35 8.25 13.67
C GLY A 193 78.54 8.81 12.81
N PRO A 194 79.70 9.09 13.41
CA PRO A 194 80.80 9.91 12.76
C PRO A 194 81.48 9.28 11.55
N ALA A 195 81.25 8.00 11.21
CA ALA A 195 81.85 7.33 10.03
C ALA A 195 81.08 7.66 8.74
N GLU A 196 79.99 8.38 8.83
CA GLU A 196 79.05 8.64 7.71
C GLU A 196 79.34 9.94 6.96
N MET A 197 80.27 10.83 7.44
CA MET A 197 80.56 12.08 6.77
C MET A 197 81.39 11.88 5.46
N THR A 198 82.19 10.88 5.33
CA THR A 198 82.91 10.58 4.08
C THR A 198 81.94 9.94 3.06
N LEU A 199 81.00 9.15 3.49
CA LEU A 199 79.93 8.58 2.63
C LEU A 199 78.96 9.71 2.14
N MET A 200 78.90 10.80 2.80
CA MET A 200 77.96 11.89 2.50
C MET A 200 78.38 12.69 1.24
N TYR A 201 79.68 12.80 0.95
CA TYR A 201 80.16 13.44 -0.28
C TYR A 201 79.86 12.58 -1.51
N GLU A 202 80.18 11.29 -1.49
CA GLU A 202 79.82 10.35 -2.54
C GLU A 202 78.26 10.15 -2.62
N HIS A 203 77.53 10.28 -1.48
CA HIS A 203 76.11 10.20 -1.44
C HIS A 203 75.40 11.42 -2.00
N HIS A 204 76.00 12.64 -1.89
CA HIS A 204 75.41 13.84 -2.44
C HIS A 204 75.40 13.85 -3.97
N ASP A 205 76.47 13.33 -4.60
CA ASP A 205 76.56 13.23 -6.04
C ASP A 205 75.59 12.14 -6.54
N ALA A 206 75.58 10.98 -5.93
CA ALA A 206 74.63 9.90 -6.25
C ALA A 206 73.16 10.26 -5.94
N VAL A 207 72.89 11.04 -4.90
CA VAL A 207 71.51 11.52 -4.56
C VAL A 207 71.02 12.53 -5.59
N LEU A 208 71.85 13.47 -6.03
CA LEU A 208 71.47 14.43 -7.08
C LEU A 208 71.14 13.76 -8.42
N HIS A 209 71.83 12.65 -8.76
CA HIS A 209 71.52 11.89 -9.98
C HIS A 209 70.43 10.84 -9.81
N ALA A 210 70.10 10.42 -8.57
CA ALA A 210 69.02 9.47 -8.24
C ALA A 210 67.65 10.11 -7.98
N VAL A 211 67.57 11.45 -7.81
CA VAL A 211 66.35 12.19 -7.55
C VAL A 211 65.55 12.29 -8.88
N ARG A 212 64.30 11.87 -8.85
CA ARG A 212 63.38 11.97 -9.99
C ARG A 212 62.81 13.39 -10.22
N GLU A 213 63.38 14.39 -9.56
CA GLU A 213 63.11 15.80 -9.78
C GLU A 213 64.32 16.45 -10.44
N GLY A 214 64.07 17.25 -11.46
CA GLY A 214 65.14 18.06 -12.09
C GLY A 214 65.62 19.08 -11.06
N VAL A 215 66.95 19.13 -10.82
CA VAL A 215 67.58 20.12 -9.95
C VAL A 215 68.52 20.96 -10.76
N LEU A 216 68.32 22.27 -10.70
CA LEU A 216 69.20 23.28 -11.32
C LEU A 216 69.71 24.21 -10.22
N ILE A 217 71.00 24.61 -10.34
CA ILE A 217 71.56 25.64 -9.52
C ILE A 217 72.12 26.72 -10.44
N THR A 218 71.69 27.94 -10.23
CA THR A 218 72.13 29.10 -11.03
C THR A 218 72.88 30.08 -10.14
N THR A 219 73.85 30.76 -10.73
CA THR A 219 74.57 31.90 -10.11
C THR A 219 73.73 33.16 -10.25
N GLY A 220 74.04 34.20 -9.47
CA GLY A 220 73.30 35.46 -9.46
C GLY A 220 73.40 36.26 -10.73
N ASP A 221 74.37 35.94 -11.61
CA ASP A 221 74.47 36.46 -12.96
C ASP A 221 73.74 35.60 -14.00
N GLY A 222 72.96 34.64 -13.63
CA GLY A 222 72.13 33.83 -14.48
C GLY A 222 72.83 32.70 -15.24
N ARG A 223 74.04 32.25 -14.79
CA ARG A 223 74.71 31.06 -15.35
C ARG A 223 74.33 29.82 -14.66
N LEU A 224 74.17 28.73 -15.48
CA LEU A 224 73.86 27.41 -14.93
C LEU A 224 75.08 26.77 -14.31
N MET A 225 75.14 26.57 -13.02
CA MET A 225 76.21 25.99 -12.24
C MET A 225 76.12 24.46 -12.16
N LEU A 226 74.93 23.93 -12.00
CA LEU A 226 74.62 22.48 -11.91
C LEU A 226 73.27 22.17 -12.51
N ALA A 227 73.14 21.08 -13.25
CA ALA A 227 71.91 20.45 -13.67
C ALA A 227 72.07 18.95 -13.54
N ASN A 228 71.17 18.32 -12.75
CA ASN A 228 71.15 16.86 -12.68
C ASN A 228 70.59 16.25 -13.99
N ASP A 229 70.68 14.93 -14.15
CA ASP A 229 70.22 14.25 -15.35
C ASP A 229 68.75 14.47 -15.65
N GLU A 230 67.94 14.52 -14.63
CA GLU A 230 66.48 14.74 -14.77
C GLU A 230 66.16 16.18 -15.20
N ALA A 231 66.86 17.19 -14.74
CA ALA A 231 66.69 18.56 -15.20
C ALA A 231 67.10 18.69 -16.68
N ARG A 232 68.17 18.02 -17.09
CA ARG A 232 68.60 17.99 -18.53
C ARG A 232 67.51 17.34 -19.40
N ARG A 233 66.90 16.24 -18.93
CA ARG A 233 65.83 15.54 -19.64
C ARG A 233 64.51 16.35 -19.70
N LEU A 234 64.16 17.03 -18.61
CA LEU A 234 62.88 17.76 -18.52
C LEU A 234 62.86 19.04 -19.34
N LEU A 235 64.04 19.71 -19.48
CA LEU A 235 64.19 20.96 -20.21
C LEU A 235 64.90 20.80 -21.55
N ASP A 236 65.22 19.56 -21.99
CA ASP A 236 65.97 19.22 -23.16
C ASP A 236 67.32 20.03 -23.32
N LEU A 237 68.05 20.14 -22.17
CA LEU A 237 69.31 20.91 -22.11
C LEU A 237 70.46 20.22 -22.89
N PRO A 238 71.30 20.93 -23.59
CA PRO A 238 72.45 20.36 -24.24
C PRO A 238 73.51 19.84 -23.26
N PRO A 239 74.32 18.84 -23.60
CA PRO A 239 75.27 18.24 -22.67
C PRO A 239 76.31 19.23 -22.09
N ASP A 240 76.56 20.35 -22.77
CA ASP A 240 77.44 21.45 -22.38
C ASP A 240 76.74 22.66 -21.76
N ALA A 241 75.48 22.44 -21.20
CA ALA A 241 74.67 23.48 -20.66
C ALA A 241 75.26 24.17 -19.39
N GLU A 242 76.12 23.51 -18.65
CA GLU A 242 76.78 24.05 -17.46
C GLU A 242 77.73 25.11 -17.81
N GLN A 243 77.83 26.16 -16.98
CA GLN A 243 78.64 27.40 -17.21
C GLN A 243 78.09 28.33 -18.33
N ARG A 244 77.04 27.94 -19.11
CA ARG A 244 76.35 28.82 -20.04
C ARG A 244 75.30 29.65 -19.35
N HIS A 245 74.97 30.81 -19.93
CA HIS A 245 73.86 31.62 -19.40
C HIS A 245 72.53 31.04 -19.79
N ILE A 246 71.50 31.07 -18.84
CA ILE A 246 70.20 30.45 -19.05
C ILE A 246 69.53 30.95 -20.31
N THR A 247 69.67 32.22 -20.68
CA THR A 247 69.15 32.81 -21.93
C THR A 247 69.70 32.16 -23.24
N ASP A 248 70.89 31.51 -23.18
CA ASP A 248 71.55 30.91 -24.27
C ASP A 248 71.23 29.40 -24.44
N LEU A 249 70.36 28.88 -23.59
CA LEU A 249 70.01 27.46 -23.57
C LEU A 249 68.77 27.09 -24.40
N GLY A 250 68.16 28.10 -25.12
CA GLY A 250 67.01 27.87 -25.99
C GLY A 250 65.69 27.55 -25.28
N LEU A 251 65.57 27.92 -23.97
CA LEU A 251 64.38 27.71 -23.20
C LEU A 251 63.29 28.74 -23.52
N ASP A 252 62.00 28.38 -23.25
CA ASP A 252 60.89 29.30 -23.38
C ASP A 252 61.10 30.59 -22.52
N PRO A 253 60.78 31.79 -23.06
CA PRO A 253 60.96 33.04 -22.33
C PRO A 253 60.40 33.10 -20.95
N GLU A 254 59.22 32.52 -20.73
CA GLU A 254 58.56 32.44 -19.40
C GLU A 254 59.36 31.53 -18.45
N MET A 255 59.95 30.44 -18.97
CA MET A 255 60.82 29.57 -18.19
C MET A 255 62.12 30.27 -17.82
N VAL A 256 62.73 31.04 -18.74
CA VAL A 256 63.90 31.84 -18.50
C VAL A 256 63.65 32.86 -17.37
N ASP A 257 62.50 33.57 -17.41
CA ASP A 257 62.07 34.51 -16.36
C ASP A 257 61.90 33.85 -14.99
N LEU A 258 61.35 32.63 -14.97
CA LEU A 258 61.20 31.83 -13.74
C LEU A 258 62.53 31.37 -13.15
N LEU A 259 63.49 30.94 -14.01
CA LEU A 259 64.76 30.40 -13.59
C LEU A 259 65.73 31.52 -13.15
N THR A 260 65.49 32.74 -13.57
CA THR A 260 66.26 33.94 -13.21
C THR A 260 65.58 34.81 -12.15
N ALA A 261 64.40 34.39 -11.68
CA ALA A 261 63.62 35.13 -10.67
C ALA A 261 64.36 35.24 -9.33
N ASP A 262 64.62 36.46 -8.86
CA ASP A 262 65.25 36.77 -7.58
C ASP A 262 64.22 36.72 -6.40
N ARG A 263 63.17 35.96 -6.58
CA ARG A 263 62.07 35.75 -5.57
C ARG A 263 61.75 34.26 -5.42
N PRO A 264 61.39 33.84 -4.21
CA PRO A 264 60.96 32.46 -4.03
C PRO A 264 59.66 32.18 -4.78
N VAL A 265 59.67 31.13 -5.61
CA VAL A 265 58.53 30.62 -6.33
C VAL A 265 58.24 29.19 -5.85
N THR A 266 56.99 28.88 -5.62
CA THR A 266 56.55 27.53 -5.11
C THR A 266 55.46 26.98 -5.99
N ASP A 267 55.66 25.74 -6.49
CA ASP A 267 54.70 24.95 -7.31
C ASP A 267 54.10 25.77 -8.49
N GLN A 268 54.86 26.69 -9.09
CA GLN A 268 54.40 27.39 -10.29
C GLN A 268 54.46 26.43 -11.45
N VAL A 269 53.33 26.28 -12.14
CA VAL A 269 53.15 25.30 -13.22
C VAL A 269 53.50 26.00 -14.55
N HIS A 270 54.38 25.39 -15.35
CA HIS A 270 54.80 25.90 -16.66
C HIS A 270 54.80 24.76 -17.70
N PHE A 271 54.46 25.08 -18.96
CA PHE A 271 54.54 24.12 -20.07
C PHE A 271 55.93 24.11 -20.69
N ALA A 272 56.61 22.97 -20.69
CA ALA A 272 57.85 22.76 -21.44
C ALA A 272 57.58 21.72 -22.55
N GLY A 273 57.24 22.19 -23.75
CA GLY A 273 56.77 21.36 -24.85
C GLY A 273 55.42 20.69 -24.46
N GLU A 274 55.36 19.36 -24.54
CA GLU A 274 54.17 18.59 -24.14
C GLU A 274 54.13 18.27 -22.64
N ARG A 275 55.11 18.68 -21.84
CA ARG A 275 55.22 18.38 -20.42
C ARG A 275 54.76 19.54 -19.56
N LEU A 276 54.10 19.21 -18.43
CA LEU A 276 53.67 20.16 -17.42
C LEU A 276 54.63 20.08 -16.24
N LEU A 277 55.47 21.09 -16.06
CA LEU A 277 56.48 21.13 -15.00
C LEU A 277 56.02 22.00 -13.83
N ALA A 278 56.07 21.47 -12.61
CA ALA A 278 55.95 22.26 -11.38
C ALA A 278 57.38 22.77 -11.02
N VAL A 279 57.52 24.10 -11.00
CA VAL A 279 58.80 24.80 -10.79
C VAL A 279 58.80 25.43 -9.40
N ASN A 280 59.85 25.08 -8.62
CA ASN A 280 60.12 25.75 -7.37
C ASN A 280 61.46 26.44 -7.44
N VAL A 281 61.52 27.71 -7.12
CA VAL A 281 62.73 28.53 -7.09
C VAL A 281 63.01 29.00 -5.71
N ARG A 282 64.21 28.76 -5.18
CA ARG A 282 64.67 29.21 -3.86
C ARG A 282 66.01 29.96 -4.01
N PRO A 283 66.09 31.26 -3.69
CA PRO A 283 67.36 31.96 -3.57
C PRO A 283 68.22 31.29 -2.48
N THR A 284 69.46 31.02 -2.77
CA THR A 284 70.44 30.41 -1.86
C THR A 284 71.69 31.29 -1.76
N PRO A 285 72.12 31.62 -0.52
CA PRO A 285 73.39 32.36 -0.34
C PRO A 285 74.55 31.38 -0.46
N PHE A 286 75.45 31.61 -1.44
CA PHE A 286 76.71 30.90 -1.52
C PHE A 286 77.83 31.55 -0.67
N SER A 287 78.75 30.72 -0.13
CA SER A 287 79.89 31.14 0.64
C SER A 287 80.86 31.87 -0.25
N GLY A 288 80.73 33.19 -0.43
CA GLY A 288 81.48 34.02 -1.32
C GLY A 288 80.77 35.33 -1.73
N GLY A 289 79.55 35.57 -1.30
CA GLY A 289 78.89 36.89 -1.47
C GLY A 289 78.07 37.07 -2.75
N GLN A 290 77.97 36.07 -3.63
CA GLN A 290 77.07 36.12 -4.79
C GLN A 290 75.83 35.31 -4.48
N ALA A 291 74.57 35.89 -4.54
CA ALA A 291 73.32 35.22 -4.46
C ALA A 291 73.15 34.37 -5.71
N GLY A 292 72.67 33.13 -5.55
CA GLY A 292 72.27 32.23 -6.63
C GLY A 292 70.89 31.61 -6.31
N CYS A 293 70.33 30.86 -7.25
CA CYS A 293 69.03 30.18 -7.08
C CYS A 293 69.16 28.66 -7.21
N ALA A 294 68.50 27.92 -6.32
CA ALA A 294 68.23 26.47 -6.47
C ALA A 294 66.83 26.33 -7.03
N VAL A 295 66.68 25.60 -8.10
CA VAL A 295 65.42 25.34 -8.78
C VAL A 295 65.15 23.84 -8.80
N THR A 296 63.95 23.44 -8.42
CA THR A 296 63.48 22.07 -8.62
C THR A 296 62.35 22.01 -9.62
N LEU A 297 62.40 21.04 -10.49
CA LEU A 297 61.47 20.77 -11.58
C LEU A 297 60.85 19.40 -11.38
N ARG A 298 59.53 19.31 -11.32
CA ARG A 298 58.85 18.06 -11.21
C ARG A 298 57.84 17.90 -12.36
N ASP A 299 57.90 16.78 -13.08
CA ASP A 299 56.91 16.42 -14.08
C ASP A 299 55.60 16.10 -13.40
N SER A 300 54.57 16.90 -13.61
CA SER A 300 53.24 16.81 -13.03
C SER A 300 52.20 16.42 -14.10
N THR A 301 52.60 16.09 -15.30
CA THR A 301 51.71 15.75 -16.42
C THR A 301 50.83 14.58 -16.11
N GLU A 302 51.38 13.47 -15.62
CA GLU A 302 50.63 12.25 -15.26
C GLU A 302 49.75 12.48 -14.03
N LEU A 303 50.28 13.19 -13.02
CA LEU A 303 49.55 13.48 -11.78
C LEU A 303 48.30 14.33 -12.03
N ARG A 304 48.44 15.32 -12.92
CA ARG A 304 47.29 16.17 -13.30
C ARG A 304 46.28 15.44 -14.18
N ALA A 305 46.73 14.58 -15.07
CA ALA A 305 45.86 13.71 -15.85
C ALA A 305 45.13 12.72 -14.97
N LEU A 306 45.79 12.15 -13.93
CA LEU A 306 45.17 11.31 -12.90
C LEU A 306 44.20 12.08 -12.01
N ALA A 307 44.59 13.30 -11.57
CA ALA A 307 43.70 14.14 -10.78
C ALA A 307 42.43 14.52 -11.58
N GLY A 308 42.56 14.90 -12.83
CA GLY A 308 41.45 15.21 -13.73
C GLY A 308 40.53 13.99 -13.95
N ARG A 309 41.13 12.78 -14.09
CA ARG A 309 40.35 11.52 -14.16
C ARG A 309 39.64 11.21 -12.87
N ALA A 310 40.32 11.41 -11.73
CA ALA A 310 39.72 11.19 -10.40
C ALA A 310 38.57 12.16 -10.12
N GLU A 311 38.72 13.45 -10.46
CA GLU A 311 37.63 14.43 -10.33
C GLU A 311 36.44 14.12 -11.23
N ARG A 312 36.69 13.68 -12.49
CA ARG A 312 35.59 13.24 -13.40
C ARG A 312 34.88 12.01 -12.83
N ALA A 313 35.62 11.01 -12.35
CA ALA A 313 35.07 9.82 -11.74
C ALA A 313 34.27 10.16 -10.47
N GLN A 314 34.78 11.06 -9.62
CA GLN A 314 34.05 11.53 -8.43
C GLN A 314 32.77 12.27 -8.78
N ARG A 315 32.78 13.14 -9.80
CA ARG A 315 31.57 13.83 -10.28
C ARG A 315 30.53 12.84 -10.80
N ARG A 316 30.94 11.80 -11.53
CA ARG A 316 30.06 10.73 -12.02
C ARG A 316 29.42 9.94 -10.87
N LEU A 317 30.23 9.51 -9.91
CA LEU A 317 29.73 8.80 -8.73
C LEU A 317 28.74 9.64 -7.92
N ARG A 318 29.02 10.93 -7.78
CA ARG A 318 28.11 11.83 -7.05
C ARG A 318 26.78 12.04 -7.80
N LEU A 319 26.81 12.15 -9.13
CA LEU A 319 25.60 12.23 -9.94
C LEU A 319 24.74 10.96 -9.80
N LEU A 320 25.35 9.77 -9.89
CA LEU A 320 24.65 8.50 -9.73
C LEU A 320 24.09 8.31 -8.30
N TYR A 321 24.81 8.79 -7.29
CA TYR A 321 24.33 8.78 -5.91
C TYR A 321 23.10 9.71 -5.76
N GLU A 322 23.18 10.94 -6.25
CA GLU A 322 22.06 11.90 -6.23
C GLU A 322 20.86 11.37 -7.02
N ALA A 323 21.08 10.73 -8.17
CA ALA A 323 20.02 10.06 -8.92
C ALA A 323 19.34 8.96 -8.11
N GLY A 324 20.13 8.12 -7.41
CA GLY A 324 19.60 7.06 -6.55
C GLY A 324 18.76 7.55 -5.36
N MET A 325 19.00 8.81 -4.93
CA MET A 325 18.25 9.40 -3.80
C MET A 325 17.05 10.24 -4.25
N ARG A 326 17.03 10.73 -5.48
CA ARG A 326 16.07 11.74 -5.95
C ARG A 326 15.18 11.27 -7.09
N VAL A 327 15.56 10.22 -7.83
CA VAL A 327 14.74 9.66 -8.92
C VAL A 327 13.92 8.50 -8.39
N GLY A 328 12.60 8.57 -8.59
CA GLY A 328 11.66 7.56 -8.11
C GLY A 328 11.28 7.71 -6.63
N THR A 329 11.20 8.95 -6.13
CA THR A 329 10.76 9.22 -4.76
C THR A 329 9.27 8.98 -4.57
N THR A 330 8.52 8.93 -5.66
CA THR A 330 7.08 8.67 -5.71
C THR A 330 6.77 7.56 -6.72
N LEU A 331 5.57 7.01 -6.64
CA LEU A 331 5.03 6.06 -7.63
C LEU A 331 4.23 6.81 -8.72
N ASP A 332 4.70 7.97 -9.12
CA ASP A 332 4.14 8.78 -10.20
C ASP A 332 5.12 8.81 -11.38
N VAL A 333 4.63 8.42 -12.57
CA VAL A 333 5.44 8.33 -13.79
C VAL A 333 5.95 9.71 -14.22
N THR A 334 5.08 10.72 -14.18
CA THR A 334 5.41 12.10 -14.61
C THR A 334 6.41 12.72 -13.64
N ARG A 335 6.17 12.56 -12.33
CA ARG A 335 7.09 13.07 -11.31
C ARG A 335 8.46 12.42 -11.39
N THR A 336 8.54 11.11 -11.65
CA THR A 336 9.82 10.41 -11.86
C THR A 336 10.58 10.95 -13.08
N ALA A 337 9.87 11.25 -14.17
CA ALA A 337 10.49 11.87 -15.36
C ALA A 337 11.01 13.30 -15.06
N GLU A 338 10.27 14.10 -14.28
CA GLU A 338 10.72 15.41 -13.82
C GLU A 338 11.97 15.30 -12.93
N GLU A 339 11.97 14.41 -11.96
CA GLU A 339 13.10 14.17 -11.05
C GLU A 339 14.37 13.78 -11.82
N LEU A 340 14.25 12.97 -12.88
CA LEU A 340 15.37 12.62 -13.75
C LEU A 340 15.95 13.86 -14.42
N THR A 341 15.08 14.73 -15.00
CA THR A 341 15.57 15.97 -15.65
C THR A 341 16.18 16.93 -14.64
N GLU A 342 15.63 17.04 -13.44
CA GLU A 342 16.18 17.87 -12.34
C GLU A 342 17.59 17.44 -11.93
N VAL A 343 17.81 16.15 -11.77
CA VAL A 343 19.11 15.59 -11.40
C VAL A 343 20.13 15.80 -12.53
N ALA A 344 19.71 15.60 -13.78
CA ALA A 344 20.60 15.75 -14.95
C ALA A 344 21.09 17.19 -15.14
N ILE A 345 20.21 18.19 -15.00
CA ILE A 345 20.55 19.60 -15.22
C ILE A 345 21.48 20.13 -14.15
N SER A 346 21.44 19.62 -12.95
CA SER A 346 22.24 20.13 -11.84
C SER A 346 23.75 20.00 -12.11
N ARG A 347 24.22 19.01 -12.92
CA ARG A 347 25.67 18.69 -13.02
C ARG A 347 26.12 17.99 -14.28
N PHE A 348 25.23 17.59 -15.16
CA PHE A 348 25.56 16.69 -16.27
C PHE A 348 25.25 17.29 -17.65
N ALA A 349 24.09 17.89 -17.80
CA ALA A 349 23.59 18.44 -19.06
C ALA A 349 23.07 19.86 -18.88
N ASP A 350 23.04 20.65 -19.93
CA ASP A 350 22.47 22.00 -19.92
C ASP A 350 20.96 21.96 -20.18
N TYR A 351 20.49 20.94 -20.93
CA TYR A 351 19.06 20.65 -21.13
C TYR A 351 18.87 19.14 -21.11
N ALA A 352 17.71 18.73 -20.63
CA ALA A 352 17.27 17.34 -20.63
C ALA A 352 15.78 17.25 -20.99
N THR A 353 15.43 16.27 -21.80
CA THR A 353 14.06 15.99 -22.20
C THR A 353 13.75 14.52 -22.00
N VAL A 354 12.55 14.22 -21.52
CA VAL A 354 12.03 12.86 -21.37
C VAL A 354 10.75 12.71 -22.18
N GLU A 355 10.73 11.74 -23.07
CA GLU A 355 9.57 11.33 -23.83
C GLU A 355 9.21 9.89 -23.46
N LEU A 356 7.96 9.68 -23.03
CA LEU A 356 7.44 8.37 -22.72
C LEU A 356 6.37 7.95 -23.73
N LEU A 357 6.25 6.65 -23.94
CA LEU A 357 5.15 6.07 -24.69
C LEU A 357 3.82 6.36 -23.98
N GLU A 358 2.81 6.80 -24.73
CA GLU A 358 1.49 7.17 -24.17
C GLU A 358 0.90 6.10 -23.24
N PRO A 359 0.97 4.78 -23.55
CA PRO A 359 0.49 3.74 -22.64
C PRO A 359 1.22 3.71 -21.27
N VAL A 360 2.48 4.16 -21.20
CA VAL A 360 3.26 4.19 -19.96
C VAL A 360 2.63 5.15 -18.95
N LEU A 361 2.15 6.31 -19.40
CA LEU A 361 1.54 7.33 -18.55
C LEU A 361 0.23 6.87 -17.91
N HIS A 362 -0.50 5.98 -18.59
CA HIS A 362 -1.80 5.48 -18.14
C HIS A 362 -1.75 4.06 -17.58
N GLY A 363 -0.56 3.49 -17.39
CA GLY A 363 -0.41 2.11 -16.90
C GLY A 363 -0.87 1.03 -17.88
N ALA A 364 -1.13 1.37 -19.15
CA ALA A 364 -1.63 0.42 -20.15
C ALA A 364 -0.53 -0.53 -20.66
N GLU A 365 -0.93 -1.61 -21.34
CA GLU A 365 0.01 -2.50 -22.04
C GLU A 365 0.61 -1.80 -23.25
N LEU A 366 1.91 -2.00 -23.42
CA LEU A 366 2.63 -1.49 -24.58
C LEU A 366 2.19 -2.27 -25.82
N GLN A 367 1.38 -1.65 -26.67
CA GLN A 367 1.03 -2.17 -28.00
C GLN A 367 1.97 -1.56 -29.03
N ASP A 368 2.06 -2.14 -30.24
CA ASP A 368 2.97 -1.73 -31.33
C ASP A 368 2.80 -0.28 -31.82
N SER A 369 1.87 0.47 -31.30
CA SER A 369 1.61 1.87 -31.66
C SER A 369 2.39 2.82 -30.73
N ALA A 370 3.54 3.28 -31.20
CA ALA A 370 4.47 4.06 -30.41
C ALA A 370 4.23 5.59 -30.56
N ILE A 371 3.21 6.11 -29.91
CA ILE A 371 3.06 7.57 -29.73
C ILE A 371 3.89 8.00 -28.53
N LEU A 372 4.92 8.82 -28.76
CA LEU A 372 5.70 9.43 -27.69
C LEU A 372 5.05 10.74 -27.26
N LEU A 373 4.97 10.95 -25.95
CA LEU A 373 4.56 12.21 -25.36
C LEU A 373 5.72 12.84 -24.59
N ARG A 374 5.94 14.14 -24.78
CA ARG A 374 6.88 14.90 -23.96
C ARG A 374 6.38 14.90 -22.51
N THR A 375 7.04 14.14 -21.64
CA THR A 375 6.62 13.97 -20.25
C THR A 375 7.30 14.98 -19.34
N ALA A 376 8.57 15.25 -19.56
CA ALA A 376 9.30 16.25 -18.80
C ALA A 376 10.37 16.91 -19.67
N TRP A 377 10.70 18.16 -19.38
CA TRP A 377 11.90 18.81 -19.86
C TRP A 377 12.39 19.82 -18.83
N ARG A 378 13.69 20.05 -18.82
CA ARG A 378 14.34 21.07 -18.00
C ARG A 378 15.60 21.59 -18.66
N GLY A 379 15.98 22.83 -18.38
CA GLY A 379 17.17 23.43 -18.90
C GLY A 379 17.67 24.58 -18.04
N VAL A 380 18.91 25.00 -18.29
CA VAL A 380 19.53 26.17 -17.66
C VAL A 380 18.84 27.48 -18.04
N ARG A 381 18.18 27.50 -19.19
CA ARG A 381 17.31 28.59 -19.67
C ARG A 381 15.85 28.11 -19.62
N GLN A 382 15.02 28.82 -18.90
CA GLN A 382 13.60 28.47 -18.75
C GLN A 382 12.74 28.94 -19.95
N ASP A 383 13.26 29.86 -20.76
CA ASP A 383 12.64 30.37 -21.98
C ASP A 383 12.91 29.50 -23.23
N ALA A 384 13.61 28.37 -23.07
CA ALA A 384 13.84 27.43 -24.16
C ALA A 384 12.52 26.82 -24.66
N GLN A 385 12.26 26.97 -25.97
CA GLN A 385 11.00 26.52 -26.59
C GLN A 385 11.10 25.05 -27.04
N PHE A 386 11.36 24.12 -26.11
CA PHE A 386 11.08 22.72 -26.39
C PHE A 386 9.55 22.50 -26.45
N ALA A 387 9.12 21.44 -27.15
CA ALA A 387 7.73 21.07 -27.19
C ALA A 387 7.15 20.99 -25.76
N PRO A 388 5.95 21.57 -25.49
CA PRO A 388 5.36 21.56 -24.17
C PRO A 388 5.12 20.15 -23.61
N THR A 389 5.09 20.04 -22.31
CA THR A 389 4.72 18.78 -21.63
C THR A 389 3.31 18.36 -22.06
N GLY A 390 3.11 17.06 -22.38
CA GLY A 390 1.86 16.50 -22.88
C GLY A 390 1.73 16.52 -24.42
N GLU A 391 2.62 17.19 -25.13
CA GLU A 391 2.58 17.24 -26.60
C GLU A 391 3.17 15.98 -27.22
N ARG A 392 2.59 15.56 -28.37
CA ARG A 392 3.07 14.41 -29.15
C ARG A 392 4.38 14.75 -29.85
N VAL A 393 5.36 13.87 -29.68
CA VAL A 393 6.66 14.00 -30.33
C VAL A 393 6.86 12.86 -31.32
N VAL A 394 7.22 13.21 -32.56
CA VAL A 394 7.50 12.23 -33.61
C VAL A 394 8.94 12.43 -34.07
N TRP A 395 9.75 11.39 -33.95
CA TRP A 395 11.13 11.40 -34.39
C TRP A 395 11.27 10.74 -35.76
N ASP A 396 11.90 11.42 -36.71
CA ASP A 396 12.30 10.81 -37.99
C ASP A 396 13.30 9.67 -37.74
N ALA A 397 13.18 8.57 -38.47
CA ALA A 397 14.00 7.37 -38.28
C ALA A 397 15.52 7.61 -38.35
N SER A 398 15.96 8.71 -38.98
CA SER A 398 17.37 9.10 -39.09
C SER A 398 17.90 9.88 -37.86
N THR A 399 17.03 10.23 -36.91
CA THR A 399 17.43 10.99 -35.71
C THR A 399 18.11 10.10 -34.67
N PRO A 400 19.07 10.64 -33.87
CA PRO A 400 19.65 9.93 -32.74
C PRO A 400 18.59 9.39 -31.76
N MET A 401 17.46 10.12 -31.56
CA MET A 401 16.36 9.75 -30.72
C MET A 401 15.64 8.50 -31.23
N ALA A 402 15.27 8.46 -32.50
CA ALA A 402 14.66 7.29 -33.13
C ALA A 402 15.61 6.09 -33.17
N MET A 403 16.89 6.33 -33.42
CA MET A 403 17.93 5.29 -33.41
C MET A 403 18.10 4.69 -32.01
N ALA A 404 18.12 5.52 -30.97
CA ALA A 404 18.18 5.04 -29.58
C ALA A 404 16.94 4.23 -29.21
N LEU A 405 15.74 4.70 -29.59
CA LEU A 405 14.48 4.04 -29.32
C LEU A 405 14.38 2.64 -29.97
N THR A 406 14.77 2.56 -31.26
CA THR A 406 14.67 1.31 -32.03
C THR A 406 15.85 0.37 -31.80
N GLY A 407 17.07 0.93 -31.59
CA GLY A 407 18.27 0.17 -31.33
C GLY A 407 18.42 -0.34 -29.90
N GLY A 408 17.71 0.26 -28.96
CA GLY A 408 17.76 -0.15 -27.56
C GLY A 408 19.06 0.19 -26.84
N HIS A 409 19.87 1.09 -27.36
CA HIS A 409 21.15 1.51 -26.78
C HIS A 409 21.34 3.04 -26.90
N ALA A 410 22.28 3.59 -26.12
CA ALA A 410 22.57 5.00 -26.15
C ALA A 410 23.18 5.42 -27.50
N VAL A 411 22.77 6.59 -27.99
CA VAL A 411 23.32 7.21 -29.22
C VAL A 411 23.91 8.56 -28.88
N LEU A 412 25.22 8.75 -29.22
CA LEU A 412 25.98 9.98 -29.01
C LEU A 412 26.10 10.72 -30.32
N GLU A 413 25.70 11.99 -30.33
CA GLU A 413 26.05 12.95 -31.40
C GLU A 413 27.01 14.00 -30.82
N ARG A 414 28.26 13.94 -31.24
CA ARG A 414 29.36 14.73 -30.65
C ARG A 414 29.39 16.18 -31.08
N ASP A 415 29.00 16.46 -32.31
CA ASP A 415 29.09 17.79 -32.87
C ASP A 415 27.91 18.12 -33.78
N LEU A 416 27.02 18.92 -33.25
CA LEU A 416 25.85 19.45 -33.96
C LEU A 416 26.16 20.71 -34.76
N THR A 417 27.36 21.29 -34.65
CA THR A 417 27.75 22.50 -35.40
C THR A 417 27.98 22.20 -36.87
N VAL A 418 28.36 20.98 -37.23
CA VAL A 418 28.50 20.48 -38.59
C VAL A 418 27.17 20.28 -39.31
N SER A 419 26.04 20.60 -38.66
CA SER A 419 24.67 20.43 -39.17
C SER A 419 24.40 19.03 -39.73
N PRO A 420 24.21 18.01 -38.90
CA PRO A 420 23.93 16.65 -39.37
C PRO A 420 22.71 16.63 -40.30
N SER A 421 22.71 15.77 -41.30
CA SER A 421 21.65 15.71 -42.33
C SER A 421 20.25 15.45 -41.75
N TRP A 422 20.15 14.82 -40.58
CA TRP A 422 18.89 14.57 -39.86
C TRP A 422 18.31 15.84 -39.23
N LEU A 423 19.19 16.81 -38.81
CA LEU A 423 18.72 18.03 -38.15
C LEU A 423 17.85 18.87 -39.08
N ALA A 424 18.16 18.91 -40.37
CA ALA A 424 17.37 19.61 -41.39
C ALA A 424 15.96 19.01 -41.59
N ARG A 425 15.74 17.75 -41.17
CA ARG A 425 14.43 17.05 -41.24
C ARG A 425 13.53 17.31 -40.07
N VAL A 426 14.07 17.92 -39.01
CA VAL A 426 13.30 18.26 -37.81
C VAL A 426 13.33 19.78 -37.63
N PRO A 427 12.37 20.52 -38.25
CA PRO A 427 12.42 21.99 -38.34
C PRO A 427 12.46 22.69 -36.96
N GLU A 428 11.88 22.08 -35.94
CA GLU A 428 11.91 22.60 -34.58
C GLU A 428 13.33 22.56 -33.99
N LEU A 429 14.02 21.43 -34.10
CA LEU A 429 15.38 21.28 -33.61
C LEU A 429 16.37 22.09 -34.45
N ALA A 430 16.11 22.22 -35.76
CA ALA A 430 16.94 23.04 -36.64
C ALA A 430 16.99 24.52 -36.25
N ARG A 431 15.94 25.03 -35.59
CA ARG A 431 15.88 26.37 -35.00
C ARG A 431 16.44 26.40 -33.59
N LEU A 432 16.03 25.43 -32.76
CA LEU A 432 16.33 25.40 -31.35
C LEU A 432 17.80 25.16 -31.03
N VAL A 433 18.45 24.27 -31.77
CA VAL A 433 19.88 23.91 -31.58
C VAL A 433 20.80 25.13 -31.71
N PRO A 434 20.71 25.97 -32.75
CA PRO A 434 21.51 27.21 -32.85
C PRO A 434 21.11 28.27 -31.80
N ASP A 435 19.79 28.44 -31.52
CA ASP A 435 19.30 29.47 -30.62
C ASP A 435 19.75 29.25 -29.17
N LEU A 436 19.90 27.98 -28.76
CA LEU A 436 20.38 27.59 -27.44
C LEU A 436 21.88 27.30 -27.39
N GLY A 437 22.59 27.43 -28.51
CA GLY A 437 24.02 27.12 -28.61
C GLY A 437 24.36 25.66 -28.35
N ILE A 438 23.42 24.74 -28.62
CA ILE A 438 23.61 23.32 -28.38
C ILE A 438 24.65 22.75 -29.35
N ARG A 439 25.62 22.00 -28.81
CA ARG A 439 26.73 21.43 -29.58
C ARG A 439 26.72 19.91 -29.62
N SER A 440 26.24 19.24 -28.62
CA SER A 440 26.22 17.76 -28.55
C SER A 440 25.02 17.24 -27.83
N LEU A 441 24.64 15.99 -28.10
CA LEU A 441 23.58 15.30 -27.38
C LEU A 441 23.91 13.82 -27.13
N ILE A 442 23.27 13.25 -26.11
CA ILE A 442 23.17 11.80 -25.91
C ILE A 442 21.69 11.47 -25.75
N SER A 443 21.20 10.56 -26.60
CA SER A 443 19.85 10.01 -26.47
C SER A 443 19.91 8.58 -25.99
N VAL A 444 19.14 8.24 -24.92
CA VAL A 444 19.21 6.95 -24.24
C VAL A 444 17.80 6.41 -24.06
N PRO A 445 17.52 5.15 -24.44
CA PRO A 445 16.22 4.55 -24.19
C PRO A 445 16.00 4.29 -22.70
N LEU A 446 14.81 4.60 -22.21
CA LEU A 446 14.34 4.23 -20.88
C LEU A 446 13.78 2.82 -20.95
N GLN A 447 14.47 1.86 -20.36
CA GLN A 447 14.12 0.46 -20.45
C GLN A 447 13.95 -0.19 -19.08
N ALA A 448 12.99 -1.09 -18.98
CA ALA A 448 12.85 -1.97 -17.84
C ALA A 448 12.35 -3.34 -18.31
N ARG A 449 12.91 -4.41 -17.74
CA ARG A 449 12.49 -5.80 -18.01
C ARG A 449 12.43 -6.17 -19.49
N GLY A 450 13.35 -5.61 -20.30
CA GLY A 450 13.42 -5.86 -21.75
C GLY A 450 12.40 -5.07 -22.58
N MET A 451 11.63 -4.15 -21.96
CA MET A 451 10.70 -3.27 -22.67
C MET A 451 11.23 -1.85 -22.73
N VAL A 452 11.05 -1.18 -23.86
CA VAL A 452 11.33 0.26 -24.01
C VAL A 452 10.10 1.03 -23.58
N LEU A 453 10.25 1.91 -22.59
CA LEU A 453 9.19 2.75 -22.02
C LEU A 453 9.15 4.14 -22.65
N GLY A 454 10.27 4.56 -23.23
CA GLY A 454 10.48 5.88 -23.82
C GLY A 454 11.95 6.17 -23.98
N LEU A 455 12.31 7.43 -24.00
CA LEU A 455 13.70 7.87 -24.09
C LEU A 455 13.96 9.11 -23.25
N VAL A 456 15.21 9.31 -22.88
CA VAL A 456 15.74 10.56 -22.33
C VAL A 456 16.83 11.10 -23.25
N THR A 457 16.79 12.40 -23.52
CA THR A 457 17.85 13.06 -24.32
C THR A 457 18.50 14.16 -23.49
N PHE A 458 19.81 14.10 -23.37
CA PHE A 458 20.66 15.08 -22.71
C PHE A 458 21.35 15.94 -23.73
N TRP A 459 21.40 17.25 -23.50
CA TRP A 459 21.95 18.23 -24.43
C TRP A 459 22.99 19.10 -23.73
N ARG A 460 24.13 19.34 -24.36
CA ARG A 460 25.16 20.31 -23.93
C ARG A 460 25.29 21.43 -24.90
N SER A 461 25.38 22.63 -24.37
CA SER A 461 25.67 23.87 -25.09
C SER A 461 27.18 24.17 -25.12
N GLU A 462 27.55 25.28 -25.75
CA GLU A 462 28.94 25.75 -25.79
C GLU A 462 29.56 26.04 -24.41
N HIS A 463 28.74 26.18 -23.35
CA HIS A 463 29.22 26.47 -21.99
C HIS A 463 29.76 25.23 -21.27
N SER A 464 29.36 24.06 -21.66
CA SER A 464 29.65 22.78 -20.96
C SER A 464 30.44 21.86 -21.88
N GLY A 465 31.29 22.11 -22.67
CA GLY A 465 32.04 21.17 -23.54
C GLY A 465 31.23 19.98 -24.10
N PRO A 466 31.55 19.42 -25.24
CA PRO A 466 30.77 18.35 -25.85
C PRO A 466 30.76 17.07 -25.01
N PHE A 467 29.77 16.22 -25.23
CA PHE A 467 29.74 14.86 -24.67
C PHE A 467 30.83 13.99 -25.32
N GLU A 468 31.40 13.10 -24.51
CA GLU A 468 32.43 12.15 -24.95
C GLU A 468 31.91 10.71 -24.78
N GLU A 469 32.58 9.72 -25.43
CA GLU A 469 32.21 8.29 -25.24
C GLU A 469 32.21 7.84 -23.78
N GLU A 470 33.08 8.45 -22.98
CA GLU A 470 33.15 8.20 -21.52
C GLU A 470 31.92 8.65 -20.79
N ASP A 471 31.01 9.46 -21.32
CA ASP A 471 29.78 9.90 -20.73
C ASP A 471 28.63 8.86 -20.93
N LEU A 472 28.74 7.98 -21.95
CA LEU A 472 27.74 6.98 -22.28
C LEU A 472 27.39 6.05 -21.11
N PRO A 473 28.34 5.45 -20.39
CA PRO A 473 27.97 4.53 -19.28
C PRO A 473 27.18 5.21 -18.15
N VAL A 474 27.42 6.51 -17.93
CA VAL A 474 26.69 7.28 -16.89
C VAL A 474 25.26 7.55 -17.34
N THR A 475 25.07 7.89 -18.61
CA THR A 475 23.72 8.11 -19.17
C THR A 475 22.91 6.83 -19.19
N GLU A 476 23.52 5.71 -19.57
CA GLU A 476 22.87 4.40 -19.57
C GLU A 476 22.45 3.97 -18.14
N GLU A 477 23.31 4.18 -17.15
CA GLU A 477 22.97 3.88 -15.74
C GLU A 477 21.86 4.79 -15.21
N LEU A 478 21.87 6.11 -15.53
CA LEU A 478 20.80 7.03 -15.17
C LEU A 478 19.48 6.62 -15.81
N ALA A 479 19.49 6.30 -17.11
CA ALA A 479 18.31 5.87 -17.85
C ALA A 479 17.78 4.52 -17.36
N ALA A 480 18.67 3.57 -17.05
CA ALA A 480 18.29 2.27 -16.50
C ALA A 480 17.58 2.39 -15.15
N ARG A 481 18.12 3.22 -14.24
CA ARG A 481 17.48 3.49 -12.94
C ARG A 481 16.12 4.16 -13.10
N ALA A 482 16.07 5.23 -13.91
CA ALA A 482 14.81 5.91 -14.19
C ALA A 482 13.79 4.96 -14.85
N GLY A 483 14.23 4.12 -15.79
CA GLY A 483 13.40 3.12 -16.43
C GLY A 483 12.75 2.15 -15.44
N VAL A 484 13.53 1.65 -14.47
CA VAL A 484 13.00 0.79 -13.40
C VAL A 484 11.98 1.52 -12.53
N CYS A 485 12.26 2.77 -12.11
CA CYS A 485 11.34 3.58 -11.32
C CYS A 485 10.05 3.89 -12.09
N ILE A 486 10.16 4.25 -13.38
CA ILE A 486 9.01 4.50 -14.27
C ILE A 486 8.17 3.22 -14.47
N ASP A 487 8.80 2.04 -14.67
CA ASP A 487 8.04 0.79 -14.79
C ASP A 487 7.34 0.41 -13.49
N ASN A 488 7.95 0.64 -12.34
CA ASN A 488 7.31 0.44 -11.04
C ASN A 488 6.12 1.38 -10.86
N ALA A 489 6.27 2.67 -11.18
CA ALA A 489 5.19 3.65 -11.14
C ALA A 489 4.05 3.28 -12.13
N ARG A 490 4.38 2.89 -13.38
CA ARG A 490 3.42 2.42 -14.38
C ARG A 490 2.61 1.23 -13.90
N ARG A 491 3.28 0.24 -13.31
CA ARG A 491 2.62 -0.96 -12.77
C ARG A 491 1.70 -0.62 -11.61
N TYR A 492 2.16 0.23 -10.72
CA TYR A 492 1.33 0.73 -9.63
C TYR A 492 0.08 1.45 -10.16
N THR A 493 0.24 2.35 -11.14
CA THR A 493 -0.88 3.04 -11.79
C THR A 493 -1.86 2.05 -12.45
N ARG A 494 -1.34 1.00 -13.10
CA ARG A 494 -2.16 -0.05 -13.72
C ARG A 494 -2.95 -0.83 -12.67
N GLU A 495 -2.29 -1.32 -11.63
CA GLU A 495 -2.92 -2.08 -10.55
C GLU A 495 -3.98 -1.23 -9.85
N HIS A 496 -3.65 0.02 -9.56
CA HIS A 496 -4.59 0.97 -8.96
C HIS A 496 -5.79 1.26 -9.86
N SER A 497 -5.57 1.54 -11.16
CA SER A 497 -6.66 1.79 -12.12
C SER A 497 -7.55 0.58 -12.33
N MET A 498 -6.98 -0.63 -12.40
CA MET A 498 -7.75 -1.87 -12.49
C MET A 498 -8.63 -2.06 -11.25
N ALA A 499 -8.07 -1.83 -10.10
CA ALA A 499 -8.72 -1.99 -8.82
C ALA A 499 -9.85 -0.96 -8.64
N VAL A 500 -9.61 0.31 -8.96
CA VAL A 500 -10.65 1.37 -8.97
C VAL A 500 -11.76 1.04 -9.99
N THR A 501 -11.40 0.54 -11.18
CA THR A 501 -12.39 0.14 -12.18
C THR A 501 -13.25 -1.03 -11.69
N LEU A 502 -12.65 -2.02 -11.04
CA LEU A 502 -13.37 -3.12 -10.43
C LEU A 502 -14.33 -2.62 -9.35
N GLN A 503 -13.86 -1.81 -8.42
CA GLN A 503 -14.67 -1.23 -7.35
C GLN A 503 -15.87 -0.45 -7.92
N HIS A 504 -15.64 0.44 -8.89
CA HIS A 504 -16.74 1.15 -9.58
C HIS A 504 -17.71 0.20 -10.29
N SER A 505 -17.24 -0.93 -10.79
CA SER A 505 -18.12 -1.92 -11.43
C SER A 505 -18.96 -2.70 -10.43
N LEU A 506 -18.50 -2.77 -9.18
CA LEU A 506 -19.20 -3.43 -8.08
C LEU A 506 -20.19 -2.52 -7.37
N LEU A 507 -20.08 -1.20 -7.47
CA LEU A 507 -21.04 -0.25 -6.90
C LEU A 507 -22.28 -0.06 -7.80
N PRO A 508 -23.43 0.37 -7.26
CA PRO A 508 -24.63 0.60 -8.07
C PRO A 508 -24.42 1.75 -9.05
N ARG A 509 -24.56 1.51 -10.34
CA ARG A 509 -24.49 2.57 -11.36
C ARG A 509 -25.70 3.48 -11.34
N THR A 510 -26.86 2.95 -11.01
CA THR A 510 -28.13 3.66 -10.88
C THR A 510 -28.89 3.04 -9.71
N LEU A 511 -29.47 3.88 -8.88
CA LEU A 511 -30.37 3.40 -7.84
C LEU A 511 -31.70 2.95 -8.45
N PRO A 512 -32.29 1.85 -7.93
CA PRO A 512 -33.56 1.36 -8.43
C PRO A 512 -34.67 2.38 -8.19
N GLN A 513 -35.60 2.48 -9.13
CA GLN A 513 -36.75 3.36 -9.00
C GLN A 513 -37.69 2.88 -7.89
N GLN A 514 -38.03 3.73 -6.94
CA GLN A 514 -38.96 3.51 -5.85
C GLN A 514 -39.61 4.85 -5.45
N ASN A 515 -40.74 4.83 -4.77
CA ASN A 515 -41.49 6.03 -4.39
C ASN A 515 -41.43 6.38 -2.89
N ALA A 516 -40.91 5.44 -2.07
CA ALA A 516 -40.90 5.55 -0.62
C ALA A 516 -39.87 6.55 -0.08
N LEU A 517 -38.80 6.80 -0.84
CA LEU A 517 -37.65 7.59 -0.42
C LEU A 517 -37.17 8.50 -1.55
N GLU A 518 -36.77 9.72 -1.19
CA GLU A 518 -35.87 10.53 -2.02
C GLU A 518 -34.45 10.26 -1.60
N ILE A 519 -33.57 9.86 -2.54
CA ILE A 519 -32.24 9.35 -2.17
C ILE A 519 -31.17 10.14 -2.93
N ALA A 520 -30.15 10.55 -2.17
CA ALA A 520 -28.87 11.01 -2.70
C ALA A 520 -27.72 10.22 -2.07
N HIS A 521 -26.61 10.12 -2.78
CA HIS A 521 -25.44 9.42 -2.28
C HIS A 521 -24.15 10.08 -2.75
N ARG A 522 -23.08 9.84 -2.01
CA ARG A 522 -21.71 10.19 -2.38
C ARG A 522 -20.81 9.00 -2.10
N TYR A 523 -19.88 8.79 -2.98
CA TYR A 523 -18.80 7.83 -2.80
C TYR A 523 -17.47 8.49 -3.14
N LEU A 524 -16.52 8.43 -2.24
CA LEU A 524 -15.18 8.97 -2.44
C LEU A 524 -14.15 7.88 -2.13
N PRO A 525 -13.42 7.39 -3.15
CA PRO A 525 -12.40 6.37 -2.94
C PRO A 525 -11.18 6.92 -2.21
N ALA A 526 -10.51 6.08 -1.43
CA ALA A 526 -9.24 6.38 -0.78
C ALA A 526 -8.14 6.64 -1.80
N GLN A 527 -7.20 7.54 -1.47
CA GLN A 527 -6.05 7.81 -2.35
C GLN A 527 -5.05 6.65 -2.42
N ALA A 528 -4.94 5.85 -1.37
CA ALA A 528 -3.90 4.83 -1.22
C ALA A 528 -4.30 3.44 -1.73
N GLY A 529 -5.52 3.23 -2.20
CA GLY A 529 -5.93 1.88 -2.62
C GLY A 529 -7.40 1.77 -2.97
N VAL A 530 -7.83 0.54 -3.20
CA VAL A 530 -9.21 0.13 -3.37
C VAL A 530 -9.75 -0.25 -2.02
N GLY A 531 -10.81 0.39 -1.57
CA GLY A 531 -11.42 0.12 -0.27
C GLY A 531 -12.53 -0.91 -0.32
N GLY A 532 -13.05 -1.19 0.86
CA GLY A 532 -14.11 -2.14 1.11
C GLY A 532 -15.51 -1.54 1.25
N ASP A 533 -15.64 -0.21 1.19
CA ASP A 533 -16.90 0.49 1.42
C ASP A 533 -17.93 0.25 0.32
N TRP A 534 -19.16 0.09 0.70
CA TRP A 534 -20.29 0.06 -0.25
C TRP A 534 -21.55 0.66 0.35
N PHE A 535 -22.46 1.02 -0.55
CA PHE A 535 -23.85 1.32 -0.24
C PHE A 535 -24.76 0.63 -1.26
N ASP A 536 -26.01 0.38 -0.88
CA ASP A 536 -27.01 -0.15 -1.80
C ASP A 536 -28.43 0.24 -1.37
N VAL A 537 -29.36 0.12 -2.34
CA VAL A 537 -30.78 0.39 -2.15
C VAL A 537 -31.56 -0.72 -2.85
N HIS A 538 -32.42 -1.41 -2.12
CA HIS A 538 -33.20 -2.52 -2.68
C HIS A 538 -34.71 -2.32 -2.45
N PRO A 539 -35.52 -2.24 -3.52
CA PRO A 539 -36.96 -2.31 -3.38
C PRO A 539 -37.36 -3.67 -2.82
N LEU A 540 -38.11 -3.63 -1.76
CA LEU A 540 -38.65 -4.83 -1.09
C LEU A 540 -40.15 -4.96 -1.37
N PRO A 541 -40.74 -6.15 -1.15
CA PRO A 541 -42.17 -6.34 -1.23
C PRO A 541 -42.94 -5.43 -0.27
N GLY A 542 -44.14 -5.02 -0.66
CA GLY A 542 -44.99 -4.19 0.19
C GLY A 542 -44.65 -2.68 0.17
N ALA A 543 -44.13 -2.18 -0.98
CA ALA A 543 -43.65 -0.81 -1.17
C ALA A 543 -42.48 -0.42 -0.24
N ARG A 544 -41.90 -1.36 0.48
CA ARG A 544 -40.77 -1.12 1.40
C ARG A 544 -39.44 -0.99 0.64
N VAL A 545 -38.48 -0.36 1.27
CA VAL A 545 -37.14 -0.15 0.70
C VAL A 545 -36.10 -0.50 1.74
N ALA A 546 -35.13 -1.33 1.33
CA ALA A 546 -33.94 -1.57 2.13
C ALA A 546 -32.83 -0.61 1.73
N LEU A 547 -32.13 -0.08 2.73
CA LEU A 547 -30.95 0.74 2.65
C LEU A 547 -29.80 -0.01 3.30
N VAL A 548 -28.64 0.00 2.65
CA VAL A 548 -27.46 -0.71 3.12
C VAL A 548 -26.25 0.20 3.03
N VAL A 549 -25.43 0.21 4.06
CA VAL A 549 -24.08 0.76 4.05
C VAL A 549 -23.17 -0.18 4.81
N GLY A 550 -21.96 -0.40 4.33
CA GLY A 550 -21.02 -1.28 5.00
C GLY A 550 -19.59 -1.03 4.55
N ASP A 551 -18.66 -1.66 5.26
CA ASP A 551 -17.23 -1.62 4.98
C ASP A 551 -16.58 -2.96 5.29
N VAL A 552 -15.65 -3.40 4.41
CA VAL A 552 -14.84 -4.61 4.59
C VAL A 552 -13.49 -4.22 5.15
N VAL A 553 -13.10 -4.82 6.26
CA VAL A 553 -11.81 -4.59 6.91
C VAL A 553 -10.65 -4.82 5.94
N GLY A 554 -9.75 -3.81 5.82
CA GLY A 554 -8.61 -3.86 4.94
C GLY A 554 -8.83 -3.13 3.61
N HIS A 555 -7.86 -3.21 2.72
CA HIS A 555 -7.88 -2.50 1.43
C HIS A 555 -7.31 -3.37 0.30
N GLY A 556 -7.60 -3.00 -0.92
CA GLY A 556 -7.10 -3.68 -2.11
C GLY A 556 -8.10 -4.63 -2.74
N LEU A 557 -7.62 -5.44 -3.66
CA LEU A 557 -8.44 -6.32 -4.50
C LEU A 557 -9.27 -7.32 -3.68
N HIS A 558 -8.71 -7.80 -2.56
CA HIS A 558 -9.37 -8.78 -1.70
C HIS A 558 -10.59 -8.17 -1.00
N ALA A 559 -10.45 -6.97 -0.43
CA ALA A 559 -11.55 -6.24 0.20
C ALA A 559 -12.68 -5.95 -0.80
N ALA A 560 -12.33 -5.48 -2.01
CA ALA A 560 -13.30 -5.24 -3.07
C ALA A 560 -14.02 -6.53 -3.54
N ALA A 561 -13.31 -7.65 -3.65
CA ALA A 561 -13.92 -8.94 -4.01
C ALA A 561 -14.88 -9.43 -2.93
N THR A 562 -14.51 -9.28 -1.67
CA THR A 562 -15.38 -9.62 -0.51
C THR A 562 -16.59 -8.71 -0.47
N MET A 563 -16.41 -7.40 -0.65
CA MET A 563 -17.51 -6.42 -0.77
C MET A 563 -18.50 -6.83 -1.87
N GLY A 564 -18.01 -7.21 -3.05
CA GLY A 564 -18.86 -7.68 -4.15
C GLY A 564 -19.66 -8.95 -3.80
N ARG A 565 -19.05 -9.90 -3.06
CA ARG A 565 -19.74 -11.10 -2.56
C ARG A 565 -20.81 -10.74 -1.54
N LEU A 566 -20.50 -9.88 -0.56
CA LEU A 566 -21.44 -9.44 0.45
C LEU A 566 -22.62 -8.69 -0.16
N ARG A 567 -22.36 -7.76 -1.07
CA ARG A 567 -23.39 -7.03 -1.79
C ARG A 567 -24.34 -7.95 -2.57
N THR A 568 -23.78 -8.94 -3.28
CA THR A 568 -24.57 -9.93 -4.03
C THR A 568 -25.42 -10.81 -3.07
N ALA A 569 -24.85 -11.19 -1.94
CA ALA A 569 -25.57 -11.94 -0.91
C ALA A 569 -26.72 -11.12 -0.31
N ILE A 570 -26.47 -9.84 0.02
CA ILE A 570 -27.50 -8.92 0.53
C ILE A 570 -28.66 -8.80 -0.47
N LEU A 571 -28.37 -8.59 -1.76
CA LEU A 571 -29.39 -8.53 -2.80
C LEU A 571 -30.24 -9.81 -2.80
N ASN A 572 -29.61 -10.99 -2.75
CA ASN A 572 -30.31 -12.28 -2.74
C ASN A 572 -31.12 -12.47 -1.44
N PHE A 573 -30.56 -12.16 -0.28
CA PHE A 573 -31.27 -12.28 0.99
C PHE A 573 -32.41 -11.26 1.13
N SER A 574 -32.25 -10.05 0.57
CA SER A 574 -33.31 -9.05 0.50
C SER A 574 -34.54 -9.56 -0.28
N THR A 575 -34.33 -10.43 -1.31
CA THR A 575 -35.45 -11.05 -2.04
C THR A 575 -36.24 -12.07 -1.19
N LEU A 576 -35.63 -12.59 -0.12
CA LEU A 576 -36.28 -13.50 0.84
C LEU A 576 -37.13 -12.76 1.87
N ASP A 577 -37.08 -11.43 1.84
CA ASP A 577 -37.85 -10.55 2.75
C ASP A 577 -37.56 -10.80 4.24
N LEU A 578 -36.28 -11.08 4.56
CA LEU A 578 -35.82 -11.34 5.92
C LEU A 578 -35.78 -10.04 6.76
N PRO A 579 -36.02 -10.14 8.07
CA PRO A 579 -35.78 -9.03 9.00
C PRO A 579 -34.29 -8.71 9.10
N PRO A 580 -33.92 -7.45 9.47
CA PRO A 580 -32.52 -7.00 9.47
C PRO A 580 -31.56 -7.85 10.28
N ASP A 581 -31.96 -8.31 11.44
CA ASP A 581 -31.18 -9.15 12.35
C ASP A 581 -30.90 -10.55 11.76
N GLU A 582 -31.89 -11.18 11.12
CA GLU A 582 -31.72 -12.48 10.45
C GLU A 582 -30.83 -12.35 9.22
N LEU A 583 -30.99 -11.29 8.42
CA LEU A 583 -30.16 -11.04 7.25
C LEU A 583 -28.68 -10.86 7.64
N LEU A 584 -28.41 -10.09 8.69
CA LEU A 584 -27.03 -9.94 9.21
C LEU A 584 -26.48 -11.25 9.74
N GLY A 585 -27.31 -12.11 10.35
CA GLY A 585 -26.90 -13.45 10.77
C GLY A 585 -26.44 -14.33 9.61
N HIS A 586 -27.16 -14.32 8.47
CA HIS A 586 -26.74 -15.03 7.27
C HIS A 586 -25.47 -14.45 6.62
N LEU A 587 -25.27 -13.12 6.72
CA LEU A 587 -24.03 -12.49 6.26
C LEU A 587 -22.84 -12.87 7.15
N ASP A 588 -23.01 -12.95 8.46
CA ASP A 588 -21.99 -13.39 9.41
C ASP A 588 -21.50 -14.81 9.11
N GLU A 589 -22.46 -15.73 8.86
CA GLU A 589 -22.11 -17.08 8.40
C GLU A 589 -21.34 -17.09 7.08
N LEU A 590 -21.70 -16.21 6.13
CA LEU A 590 -21.03 -16.10 4.85
C LEU A 590 -19.59 -15.60 5.00
N VAL A 591 -19.37 -14.54 5.81
CA VAL A 591 -18.02 -14.00 6.09
C VAL A 591 -17.17 -15.07 6.77
N THR A 592 -17.72 -15.77 7.76
CA THR A 592 -17.02 -16.87 8.44
C THR A 592 -16.59 -17.99 7.47
N ARG A 593 -17.40 -18.30 6.45
CA ARG A 593 -17.04 -19.28 5.41
C ARG A 593 -15.97 -18.74 4.46
N ILE A 594 -16.05 -17.47 4.08
CA ILE A 594 -15.01 -16.83 3.23
C ILE A 594 -13.65 -16.93 3.92
N ASP A 595 -13.56 -16.66 5.22
CA ASP A 595 -12.33 -16.79 6.00
C ASP A 595 -11.79 -18.23 6.07
N GLN A 596 -12.67 -19.21 6.14
CA GLN A 596 -12.26 -20.62 6.14
C GLN A 596 -11.67 -21.07 4.81
N ASP A 597 -12.15 -20.54 3.68
CA ASP A 597 -11.67 -20.89 2.34
C ASP A 597 -10.28 -20.27 2.04
N VAL A 598 -9.92 -19.16 2.69
CA VAL A 598 -8.63 -18.44 2.50
C VAL A 598 -7.48 -19.04 3.34
N ALA A 599 -7.73 -20.02 4.20
CA ALA A 599 -6.89 -20.43 5.34
C ALA A 599 -5.60 -21.20 5.03
N GLU A 600 -4.94 -21.09 3.86
CA GLU A 600 -3.61 -21.72 3.64
C GLU A 600 -2.51 -20.77 3.15
N GLY A 601 -2.45 -19.50 3.57
CA GLY A 601 -1.27 -18.69 3.25
C GLY A 601 -1.25 -17.23 3.66
N GLU A 602 -2.36 -16.57 3.80
CA GLU A 602 -2.44 -15.15 4.19
C GLU A 602 -3.28 -14.99 5.46
N GLN A 603 -2.68 -14.41 6.48
CA GLN A 603 -3.26 -14.24 7.84
C GLN A 603 -4.09 -12.95 7.96
N ASP A 604 -4.85 -12.55 6.99
CA ASP A 604 -5.78 -11.43 7.17
C ASP A 604 -7.17 -11.97 7.48
N ILE A 605 -7.65 -11.67 8.70
CA ILE A 605 -9.03 -11.98 9.14
C ILE A 605 -9.96 -11.08 8.32
N THR A 606 -10.81 -11.68 7.50
CA THR A 606 -11.83 -10.95 6.76
C THR A 606 -12.97 -10.59 7.70
N GLY A 607 -12.99 -9.36 8.21
CA GLY A 607 -14.13 -8.82 8.94
C GLY A 607 -14.89 -7.82 8.06
N ALA A 608 -16.17 -7.59 8.33
CA ALA A 608 -16.90 -6.52 7.70
C ALA A 608 -17.84 -5.82 8.68
N THR A 609 -18.06 -4.53 8.47
CA THR A 609 -19.10 -3.79 9.17
C THR A 609 -20.30 -3.58 8.23
N CYS A 610 -21.50 -3.65 8.74
CA CYS A 610 -22.71 -3.47 7.93
C CYS A 610 -23.85 -2.88 8.75
N LEU A 611 -24.56 -1.93 8.16
CA LEU A 611 -25.86 -1.46 8.63
C LEU A 611 -26.89 -1.80 7.55
N TYR A 612 -27.95 -2.50 7.93
CA TYR A 612 -29.08 -2.85 7.07
C TYR A 612 -30.36 -2.28 7.67
N ALA A 613 -31.08 -1.45 6.91
CA ALA A 613 -32.29 -0.76 7.34
C ALA A 613 -33.43 -0.98 6.35
N ILE A 614 -34.63 -1.31 6.81
CA ILE A 614 -35.83 -1.47 6.02
C ILE A 614 -36.80 -0.34 6.38
N TYR A 615 -37.14 0.51 5.42
CA TYR A 615 -38.17 1.54 5.56
C TYR A 615 -39.53 1.05 5.05
N ASP A 616 -40.57 1.17 5.88
CA ASP A 616 -41.97 0.91 5.52
C ASP A 616 -42.73 2.25 5.36
N PRO A 617 -43.07 2.64 4.11
CA PRO A 617 -43.73 3.93 3.87
C PRO A 617 -45.22 3.94 4.30
N VAL A 618 -45.82 2.77 4.58
CA VAL A 618 -47.19 2.69 5.09
C VAL A 618 -47.22 2.95 6.59
N ALA A 619 -46.24 2.40 7.31
CA ALA A 619 -46.13 2.58 8.77
C ALA A 619 -45.35 3.85 9.15
N GLY A 620 -44.61 4.45 8.23
CA GLY A 620 -43.63 5.52 8.53
C GLY A 620 -42.56 5.07 9.51
N GLN A 621 -42.09 3.82 9.37
CA GLN A 621 -41.20 3.17 10.31
C GLN A 621 -39.96 2.62 9.59
N VAL A 622 -38.79 2.74 10.23
CA VAL A 622 -37.59 2.01 9.82
C VAL A 622 -37.24 0.97 10.85
N THR A 623 -37.00 -0.26 10.38
CA THR A 623 -36.43 -1.34 11.17
C THR A 623 -34.97 -1.54 10.73
N LEU A 624 -34.03 -1.49 11.64
CA LEU A 624 -32.60 -1.58 11.29
C LEU A 624 -31.81 -2.42 12.30
N ALA A 625 -30.72 -3.00 11.79
CA ALA A 625 -29.71 -3.67 12.59
C ALA A 625 -28.31 -3.30 12.09
N ARG A 626 -27.32 -3.36 12.98
CA ARG A 626 -25.93 -3.06 12.63
C ARG A 626 -24.96 -4.09 13.19
N ALA A 627 -23.97 -4.41 12.39
CA ALA A 627 -22.85 -5.29 12.74
C ALA A 627 -21.56 -4.46 12.73
N GLY A 628 -21.07 -4.01 13.87
CA GLY A 628 -19.85 -3.20 14.00
C GLY A 628 -19.86 -1.84 13.31
N HIS A 629 -20.92 -1.47 12.61
CA HIS A 629 -21.03 -0.26 11.79
C HIS A 629 -21.47 0.95 12.61
N PRO A 630 -21.06 2.20 12.25
CA PRO A 630 -21.61 3.41 12.87
C PRO A 630 -23.14 3.45 12.79
N GLY A 631 -23.76 3.99 13.83
CA GLY A 631 -25.22 4.20 13.84
C GLY A 631 -25.63 5.31 12.86
N PRO A 632 -26.90 5.33 12.40
CA PRO A 632 -27.41 6.36 11.51
C PRO A 632 -27.55 7.70 12.21
N ALA A 633 -27.52 8.80 11.43
CA ALA A 633 -28.02 10.08 11.88
C ALA A 633 -29.43 10.31 11.31
N LEU A 634 -30.30 10.90 12.10
CA LEU A 634 -31.69 11.20 11.75
C LEU A 634 -31.92 12.70 11.81
N VAL A 635 -32.40 13.27 10.73
CA VAL A 635 -32.84 14.66 10.65
C VAL A 635 -34.36 14.69 10.56
N HIS A 636 -35.02 15.25 11.57
CA HIS A 636 -36.47 15.41 11.58
C HIS A 636 -36.92 16.59 10.70
N PRO A 637 -38.19 16.61 10.28
CA PRO A 637 -38.72 17.71 9.45
C PRO A 637 -38.63 19.09 10.10
N ASP A 638 -38.50 19.16 11.42
CA ASP A 638 -38.30 20.37 12.19
C ASP A 638 -36.84 20.84 12.26
N GLY A 639 -35.92 20.14 11.58
CA GLY A 639 -34.48 20.38 11.57
C GLY A 639 -33.75 19.80 12.79
N THR A 640 -34.44 19.10 13.69
CA THR A 640 -33.78 18.44 14.82
C THR A 640 -32.93 17.24 14.36
N VAL A 641 -31.65 17.21 14.75
CA VAL A 641 -30.72 16.13 14.43
C VAL A 641 -30.54 15.22 15.63
N VAL A 642 -30.83 13.94 15.46
CA VAL A 642 -30.71 12.90 16.49
C VAL A 642 -29.76 11.79 16.00
N LEU A 643 -28.90 11.32 16.87
CA LEU A 643 -28.15 10.08 16.69
C LEU A 643 -28.86 9.01 17.54
N PRO A 644 -29.73 8.20 16.96
CA PRO A 644 -30.52 7.24 17.74
C PRO A 644 -29.60 6.15 18.33
N ASP A 645 -29.93 5.75 19.55
CA ASP A 645 -29.25 4.62 20.19
C ASP A 645 -29.75 3.30 19.59
N VAL A 646 -29.01 2.79 18.61
CA VAL A 646 -29.27 1.51 17.95
C VAL A 646 -28.36 0.46 18.58
N PRO A 647 -28.87 -0.72 18.97
CA PRO A 647 -28.06 -1.78 19.52
C PRO A 647 -26.84 -2.10 18.64
N GLY A 648 -25.66 -2.15 19.26
CA GLY A 648 -24.41 -2.50 18.57
C GLY A 648 -24.14 -3.98 18.68
N SER A 649 -24.00 -4.67 17.55
CA SER A 649 -23.50 -6.04 17.48
C SER A 649 -22.05 -6.04 16.97
N PRO A 650 -21.25 -7.10 17.25
CA PRO A 650 -19.91 -7.22 16.72
C PRO A 650 -19.88 -7.17 15.17
N PRO A 651 -18.75 -6.80 14.57
CA PRO A 651 -18.58 -6.90 13.12
C PRO A 651 -18.82 -8.32 12.60
N LEU A 652 -19.23 -8.43 11.34
CA LEU A 652 -19.41 -9.71 10.64
C LEU A 652 -18.10 -10.51 10.61
N GLY A 653 -18.17 -11.81 10.85
CA GLY A 653 -17.03 -12.71 10.90
C GLY A 653 -16.27 -12.72 12.24
N LEU A 654 -16.53 -11.77 13.14
CA LEU A 654 -15.82 -11.62 14.41
C LEU A 654 -16.68 -11.97 15.65
N GLY A 655 -17.98 -12.08 15.49
CA GLY A 655 -18.95 -12.15 16.59
C GLY A 655 -19.16 -13.52 17.25
N GLY A 656 -18.64 -14.61 16.70
CA GLY A 656 -18.70 -15.95 17.31
C GLY A 656 -20.13 -16.45 17.61
N SER A 657 -21.09 -16.26 16.70
CA SER A 657 -22.49 -16.69 16.81
C SER A 657 -23.35 -15.93 17.87
N LEU A 658 -23.02 -14.68 18.14
CA LEU A 658 -23.90 -13.79 18.90
C LEU A 658 -25.05 -13.34 17.98
N PRO A 659 -26.31 -13.34 18.51
CA PRO A 659 -27.43 -12.84 17.72
C PRO A 659 -27.32 -11.34 17.48
N PHE A 660 -27.75 -10.91 16.31
CA PHE A 660 -27.90 -9.48 15.99
C PHE A 660 -29.21 -8.97 16.58
N GLU A 661 -29.24 -7.72 17.00
CA GLU A 661 -30.43 -7.07 17.54
C GLU A 661 -30.93 -6.00 16.57
N SER A 662 -32.25 -5.96 16.33
CA SER A 662 -32.89 -4.93 15.51
C SER A 662 -33.56 -3.86 16.37
N ALA A 663 -33.52 -2.60 15.87
CA ALA A 663 -34.25 -1.47 16.43
C ALA A 663 -35.33 -0.99 15.46
N GLU A 664 -36.41 -0.46 16.02
CA GLU A 664 -37.51 0.15 15.26
C GLU A 664 -37.58 1.64 15.60
N LEU A 665 -37.55 2.50 14.56
CA LEU A 665 -37.63 3.95 14.68
C LEU A 665 -38.84 4.45 13.89
N LEU A 666 -39.67 5.30 14.49
CA LEU A 666 -40.74 6.02 13.77
C LEU A 666 -40.17 7.25 13.11
N LEU A 667 -40.41 7.38 11.81
CA LEU A 667 -39.92 8.46 10.96
C LEU A 667 -41.12 9.25 10.41
N PRO A 668 -41.41 10.44 10.91
CA PRO A 668 -42.36 11.35 10.27
C PRO A 668 -42.00 11.59 8.81
N GLU A 669 -43.00 11.88 7.95
CA GLU A 669 -42.76 12.23 6.55
C GLU A 669 -41.81 13.41 6.43
N GLY A 670 -40.86 13.29 5.49
CA GLY A 670 -39.84 14.34 5.27
C GLY A 670 -38.64 14.23 6.22
N SER A 671 -38.59 13.21 7.10
CA SER A 671 -37.37 12.90 7.88
C SER A 671 -36.28 12.40 6.95
N SER A 672 -35.02 12.76 7.21
CA SER A 672 -33.86 12.24 6.45
C SER A 672 -33.07 11.27 7.32
N LEU A 673 -32.92 10.04 6.84
CA LEU A 673 -32.01 9.03 7.40
C LEU A 673 -30.67 9.16 6.69
N VAL A 674 -29.59 9.37 7.44
CA VAL A 674 -28.23 9.56 6.94
C VAL A 674 -27.40 8.37 7.39
N LEU A 675 -26.95 7.57 6.43
CA LEU A 675 -26.07 6.41 6.63
C LEU A 675 -24.69 6.72 6.07
N PHE A 676 -23.65 6.33 6.76
CA PHE A 676 -22.27 6.66 6.37
C PHE A 676 -21.28 5.65 6.94
N THR A 677 -20.15 5.50 6.24
CA THR A 677 -19.02 4.70 6.71
C THR A 677 -18.10 5.53 7.62
N ASP A 678 -17.28 4.85 8.40
CA ASP A 678 -16.38 5.48 9.38
C ASP A 678 -15.35 6.43 8.77
N GLY A 679 -14.89 6.18 7.52
CA GLY A 679 -14.00 7.09 6.78
C GLY A 679 -14.52 8.53 6.66
N LEU A 680 -15.85 8.76 6.79
CA LEU A 680 -16.43 10.10 6.84
C LEU A 680 -16.16 10.80 8.17
N ILE A 681 -16.21 10.09 9.29
CA ILE A 681 -16.18 10.64 10.66
C ILE A 681 -14.83 10.47 11.33
N GLU A 682 -14.06 9.44 10.97
CA GLU A 682 -12.76 9.14 11.55
C GLU A 682 -11.62 9.48 10.59
N THR A 683 -10.60 10.18 11.09
CA THR A 683 -9.34 10.46 10.39
C THR A 683 -8.20 10.43 11.40
N ARG A 684 -6.93 10.48 10.95
CA ARG A 684 -5.78 10.56 11.88
C ARG A 684 -5.85 11.69 12.89
N ASP A 685 -6.44 12.80 12.48
CA ASP A 685 -6.48 14.05 13.25
C ASP A 685 -7.86 14.31 13.86
N ARG A 686 -8.80 13.37 13.68
CA ARG A 686 -10.19 13.50 14.12
C ARG A 686 -10.70 12.14 14.59
N ASP A 687 -11.02 12.06 15.87
CA ASP A 687 -11.66 10.87 16.46
C ASP A 687 -13.16 10.80 16.10
N ILE A 688 -13.76 9.62 16.32
CA ILE A 688 -15.16 9.33 16.02
C ILE A 688 -16.11 10.33 16.71
N ASP A 689 -15.88 10.68 17.97
CA ASP A 689 -16.76 11.57 18.73
C ASP A 689 -16.75 12.98 18.16
N THR A 690 -15.57 13.49 17.80
CA THR A 690 -15.42 14.79 17.10
C THR A 690 -16.06 14.74 15.72
N GLY A 691 -15.88 13.64 14.98
CA GLY A 691 -16.51 13.44 13.67
C GLY A 691 -18.02 13.44 13.73
N LEU A 692 -18.62 12.73 14.69
CA LEU A 692 -20.06 12.72 14.92
C LEU A 692 -20.61 14.11 15.34
N ALA A 693 -19.84 14.86 16.13
CA ALA A 693 -20.21 16.24 16.50
C ALA A 693 -20.25 17.17 15.27
N LEU A 694 -19.24 17.06 14.39
CA LEU A 694 -19.19 17.81 13.13
C LEU A 694 -20.31 17.40 12.16
N LEU A 695 -20.58 16.09 12.05
CA LEU A 695 -21.69 15.57 11.25
C LEU A 695 -23.04 16.15 11.75
N ARG A 696 -23.25 16.10 13.07
CA ARG A 696 -24.43 16.70 13.67
C ARG A 696 -24.54 18.18 13.38
N GLN A 697 -23.45 18.91 13.45
CA GLN A 697 -23.38 20.33 13.10
C GLN A 697 -23.70 20.57 11.62
N ALA A 698 -23.14 19.78 10.71
CA ALA A 698 -23.36 19.88 9.27
C ALA A 698 -24.80 19.59 8.86
N LEU A 699 -25.44 18.64 9.54
CA LEU A 699 -26.84 18.25 9.34
C LEU A 699 -27.82 19.26 9.95
N THR A 700 -27.40 20.05 10.94
CA THR A 700 -28.27 21.06 11.56
C THR A 700 -28.53 22.21 10.59
N GLU A 701 -29.79 22.46 10.30
CA GLU A 701 -30.21 23.55 9.42
C GLU A 701 -30.36 24.86 10.19
N PRO A 702 -30.04 26.01 9.54
CA PRO A 702 -30.34 27.31 10.16
C PRO A 702 -31.85 27.50 10.44
N PRO A 703 -32.23 28.13 11.55
CA PRO A 703 -33.62 28.36 11.85
C PRO A 703 -34.32 29.11 10.69
N HIS A 704 -35.52 28.63 10.30
CA HIS A 704 -36.35 29.19 9.22
C HIS A 704 -35.82 28.99 7.79
N SER A 705 -34.83 28.14 7.57
CA SER A 705 -34.46 27.73 6.21
C SER A 705 -35.44 26.67 5.68
N PRO A 706 -35.70 26.62 4.36
CA PRO A 706 -36.43 25.51 3.79
C PRO A 706 -35.63 24.21 4.00
N PRO A 707 -36.31 23.07 4.25
CA PRO A 707 -35.65 21.79 4.43
C PRO A 707 -34.76 21.46 3.20
N ARG A 708 -33.50 21.08 3.44
CA ARG A 708 -32.61 20.66 2.37
C ARG A 708 -33.13 19.40 1.69
N ASP A 709 -33.00 19.33 0.38
CA ASP A 709 -33.16 18.05 -0.31
C ASP A 709 -31.99 17.11 0.00
N PRO A 710 -32.11 15.80 -0.30
CA PRO A 710 -31.03 14.84 -0.02
C PRO A 710 -29.69 15.20 -0.67
N GLU A 711 -29.70 15.78 -1.88
CA GLU A 711 -28.50 16.19 -2.61
C GLU A 711 -27.78 17.35 -1.90
N GLN A 712 -28.54 18.36 -1.47
CA GLN A 712 -28.03 19.49 -0.70
C GLN A 712 -27.50 19.04 0.67
N THR A 713 -28.14 18.04 1.28
CA THR A 713 -27.67 17.44 2.54
C THR A 713 -26.35 16.72 2.35
N CYS A 714 -26.21 15.90 1.30
CA CYS A 714 -24.95 15.28 0.93
C CYS A 714 -23.85 16.31 0.74
N GLN A 715 -24.11 17.38 0.01
CA GLN A 715 -23.13 18.43 -0.25
C GLN A 715 -22.69 19.12 1.04
N ALA A 716 -23.62 19.48 1.91
CA ALA A 716 -23.32 20.14 3.19
C ALA A 716 -22.47 19.25 4.12
N VAL A 717 -22.74 17.96 4.14
CA VAL A 717 -21.94 16.99 4.92
C VAL A 717 -20.52 16.88 4.34
N PHE A 718 -20.38 16.78 3.02
CA PHE A 718 -19.07 16.70 2.36
C PHE A 718 -18.26 17.98 2.56
N ASP A 719 -18.86 19.16 2.38
CA ASP A 719 -18.18 20.46 2.58
C ASP A 719 -17.64 20.62 4.01
N ALA A 720 -18.32 20.01 5.01
CA ALA A 720 -17.94 20.11 6.41
C ALA A 720 -16.92 19.04 6.86
N LEU A 721 -16.98 17.83 6.31
CA LEU A 721 -16.25 16.66 6.84
C LEU A 721 -15.24 16.06 5.87
N GLN A 722 -15.31 16.37 4.56
CA GLN A 722 -14.40 15.76 3.58
C GLN A 722 -12.94 16.06 3.90
N PRO A 723 -12.08 15.07 4.11
CA PRO A 723 -10.65 15.28 4.28
C PRO A 723 -10.02 15.68 2.95
N ALA A 724 -8.99 16.55 3.00
CA ALA A 724 -8.23 16.95 1.81
C ALA A 724 -7.59 15.75 1.10
N HIS A 725 -7.23 14.71 1.85
CA HIS A 725 -6.62 13.47 1.37
C HIS A 725 -7.26 12.27 2.10
N PRO A 726 -8.36 11.71 1.58
CA PRO A 726 -9.02 10.58 2.21
C PRO A 726 -8.08 9.36 2.18
N ARG A 727 -7.91 8.73 3.35
CA ARG A 727 -7.09 7.52 3.51
C ARG A 727 -7.92 6.26 3.44
N ASP A 728 -9.19 6.38 3.76
CA ASP A 728 -10.21 5.36 3.66
C ASP A 728 -11.29 5.80 2.70
N ASP A 729 -12.02 4.85 2.17
CA ASP A 729 -13.19 5.12 1.36
C ASP A 729 -14.23 5.85 2.18
N ILE A 730 -15.09 6.59 1.53
CA ILE A 730 -16.21 7.28 2.16
C ILE A 730 -17.48 6.96 1.37
N ALA A 731 -18.42 6.28 2.00
CA ALA A 731 -19.76 6.12 1.48
C ALA A 731 -20.74 6.93 2.34
N LEU A 732 -21.57 7.71 1.69
CA LEU A 732 -22.64 8.50 2.31
C LEU A 732 -23.94 8.27 1.53
N LEU A 733 -24.99 7.87 2.24
CA LEU A 733 -26.33 7.66 1.70
C LEU A 733 -27.34 8.47 2.52
N VAL A 734 -28.04 9.39 1.87
CA VAL A 734 -29.08 10.23 2.47
C VAL A 734 -30.42 9.85 1.88
N ALA A 735 -31.36 9.42 2.71
CA ALA A 735 -32.68 8.97 2.33
C ALA A 735 -33.76 9.77 3.04
N ARG A 736 -34.49 10.60 2.32
CA ARG A 736 -35.62 11.39 2.84
C ARG A 736 -36.90 10.61 2.69
N THR A 737 -37.63 10.47 3.78
CA THR A 737 -38.85 9.63 3.85
C THR A 737 -40.04 10.30 3.16
N ARG A 738 -40.79 9.47 2.43
CA ARG A 738 -42.11 9.75 1.92
C ARG A 738 -43.09 8.71 2.47
N LEU A 739 -44.24 9.15 2.94
CA LEU A 739 -45.32 8.22 3.28
C LEU A 739 -46.10 7.82 2.03
N LEU A 740 -46.58 6.60 2.01
CA LEU A 740 -47.57 6.21 1.01
C LEU A 740 -48.89 6.88 1.35
N ASP A 741 -49.47 7.60 0.34
CA ASP A 741 -50.74 8.32 0.55
C ASP A 741 -51.80 7.37 1.14
N PRO A 742 -52.46 7.73 2.24
CA PRO A 742 -53.54 6.91 2.80
C PRO A 742 -54.64 6.52 1.79
N ALA A 743 -54.87 7.37 0.77
CA ALA A 743 -55.79 7.07 -0.33
C ALA A 743 -55.31 5.89 -1.22
N GLN A 744 -54.05 5.55 -1.17
CA GLN A 744 -53.43 4.42 -1.91
C GLN A 744 -53.35 3.15 -1.05
N VAL A 745 -53.87 3.18 0.18
CA VAL A 745 -53.88 2.05 1.12
C VAL A 745 -55.32 1.68 1.48
N ALA A 746 -55.67 0.43 1.27
CA ALA A 746 -56.97 -0.10 1.72
C ALA A 746 -56.74 -1.33 2.60
N THR A 747 -57.41 -1.35 3.76
CA THR A 747 -57.21 -2.42 4.74
C THR A 747 -58.54 -2.94 5.27
N TRP A 748 -58.67 -4.26 5.35
CA TRP A 748 -59.87 -4.91 5.89
C TRP A 748 -59.47 -5.99 6.90
N ASN A 749 -60.18 -6.04 8.02
CA ASN A 749 -60.13 -7.15 8.94
C ASN A 749 -61.04 -8.27 8.42
N VAL A 750 -60.50 -9.46 8.27
CA VAL A 750 -61.17 -10.62 7.73
C VAL A 750 -61.55 -11.56 8.86
N PRO A 751 -62.86 -11.77 9.19
CA PRO A 751 -63.23 -12.74 10.16
C PRO A 751 -62.91 -14.18 9.65
N ARG A 752 -62.62 -15.09 10.56
CA ARG A 752 -62.37 -16.50 10.19
C ARG A 752 -63.67 -17.28 9.84
N ASP A 753 -64.38 -16.75 8.87
CA ASP A 753 -65.63 -17.28 8.34
C ASP A 753 -65.55 -17.35 6.80
N PRO A 754 -65.71 -18.51 6.17
CA PRO A 754 -65.70 -18.63 4.71
C PRO A 754 -66.70 -17.71 4.00
N SER A 755 -67.82 -17.35 4.63
CA SER A 755 -68.80 -16.43 4.07
C SER A 755 -68.25 -15.00 3.90
N ALA A 756 -67.23 -14.61 4.61
CA ALA A 756 -66.58 -13.33 4.50
C ALA A 756 -65.84 -13.13 3.17
N VAL A 757 -65.37 -14.22 2.52
CA VAL A 757 -64.57 -14.15 1.28
C VAL A 757 -65.29 -13.39 0.19
N ALA A 758 -66.55 -13.67 -0.06
CA ALA A 758 -67.36 -13.02 -1.09
C ALA A 758 -67.53 -11.51 -0.84
N ARG A 759 -67.71 -11.10 0.41
CA ARG A 759 -67.83 -9.70 0.81
C ARG A 759 -66.53 -8.95 0.63
N ILE A 760 -65.42 -9.51 1.15
CA ILE A 760 -64.11 -8.87 1.10
C ILE A 760 -63.62 -8.76 -0.35
N ARG A 761 -63.89 -9.76 -1.23
CA ARG A 761 -63.63 -9.70 -2.64
C ARG A 761 -64.40 -8.51 -3.28
N ALA A 762 -65.68 -8.37 -3.04
CA ALA A 762 -66.47 -7.27 -3.56
C ALA A 762 -65.98 -5.89 -3.02
N ASP A 763 -65.57 -5.83 -1.75
CA ASP A 763 -64.97 -4.60 -1.19
C ASP A 763 -63.63 -4.29 -1.88
N ALA A 764 -62.80 -5.27 -2.16
CA ALA A 764 -61.55 -5.10 -2.91
C ALA A 764 -61.83 -4.63 -4.36
N SER A 765 -62.76 -5.23 -5.07
CA SER A 765 -63.15 -4.82 -6.43
C SER A 765 -63.63 -3.35 -6.49
N ARG A 766 -64.48 -2.92 -5.56
CA ARG A 766 -64.88 -1.52 -5.42
C ARG A 766 -63.68 -0.59 -5.18
N GLN A 767 -62.73 -1.05 -4.40
CA GLN A 767 -61.52 -0.23 -4.18
C GLN A 767 -60.68 -0.10 -5.46
N LEU A 768 -60.62 -1.13 -6.26
CA LEU A 768 -59.90 -1.09 -7.55
C LEU A 768 -60.63 -0.12 -8.51
N GLU A 769 -61.97 -0.11 -8.55
CA GLU A 769 -62.76 0.85 -9.32
C GLU A 769 -62.42 2.30 -8.89
N VAL A 770 -62.36 2.58 -7.56
CA VAL A 770 -61.98 3.88 -7.03
C VAL A 770 -60.54 4.27 -7.48
N TRP A 771 -59.67 3.31 -7.64
CA TRP A 771 -58.29 3.55 -8.09
C TRP A 771 -58.15 3.57 -9.61
N GLY A 772 -59.19 3.26 -10.39
CA GLY A 772 -59.14 3.19 -11.83
C GLY A 772 -58.34 1.99 -12.35
N LEU A 773 -58.42 0.87 -11.65
CA LEU A 773 -57.69 -0.37 -11.91
C LEU A 773 -58.64 -1.54 -12.29
N GLU A 774 -59.72 -1.27 -12.98
CA GLU A 774 -60.75 -2.26 -13.38
C GLU A 774 -60.12 -3.34 -14.24
N GLU A 775 -59.14 -2.99 -15.10
CA GLU A 775 -58.49 -3.90 -16.02
C GLU A 775 -57.88 -5.14 -15.32
N ILE A 776 -57.28 -4.95 -14.15
CA ILE A 776 -56.67 -6.04 -13.38
C ILE A 776 -57.62 -6.61 -12.33
N GLY A 777 -58.85 -6.12 -12.27
CA GLY A 777 -59.85 -6.44 -11.23
C GLY A 777 -60.13 -7.92 -11.13
N PHE A 778 -60.40 -8.62 -12.27
CA PHE A 778 -60.67 -10.03 -12.31
C PHE A 778 -59.54 -10.90 -11.69
N ILE A 779 -58.31 -10.59 -12.07
CA ILE A 779 -57.11 -11.30 -11.55
C ILE A 779 -56.97 -11.06 -10.08
N THR A 780 -57.07 -9.80 -9.65
CA THR A 780 -56.97 -9.42 -8.23
C THR A 780 -58.04 -10.08 -7.36
N GLU A 781 -59.28 -10.16 -7.84
CA GLU A 781 -60.39 -10.88 -7.17
C GLU A 781 -60.05 -12.36 -6.96
N LEU A 782 -59.49 -13.01 -7.95
CA LEU A 782 -59.07 -14.40 -7.80
C LEU A 782 -57.95 -14.56 -6.77
N ILE A 783 -56.91 -13.69 -6.87
CA ILE A 783 -55.81 -13.71 -5.89
C ILE A 783 -56.30 -13.48 -4.46
N VAL A 784 -57.10 -12.45 -4.23
CA VAL A 784 -57.72 -12.13 -2.91
C VAL A 784 -58.51 -13.30 -2.42
N SER A 785 -59.35 -13.92 -3.28
CA SER A 785 -60.17 -15.10 -2.90
C SER A 785 -59.33 -16.29 -2.46
N GLU A 786 -58.25 -16.59 -3.19
CA GLU A 786 -57.36 -17.70 -2.89
C GLU A 786 -56.57 -17.45 -1.58
N LEU A 787 -55.95 -16.26 -1.46
CA LEU A 787 -55.15 -15.91 -0.28
C LEU A 787 -55.99 -15.84 0.98
N ILE A 788 -57.17 -15.22 0.97
CA ILE A 788 -58.06 -15.16 2.10
C ILE A 788 -58.61 -16.56 2.48
N THR A 789 -59.00 -17.35 1.50
CA THR A 789 -59.44 -18.72 1.73
C THR A 789 -58.36 -19.56 2.41
N ASN A 790 -57.14 -19.42 1.98
CA ASN A 790 -55.97 -20.06 2.60
C ASN A 790 -55.75 -19.59 4.03
N ALA A 791 -55.81 -18.27 4.26
CA ALA A 791 -55.65 -17.70 5.63
C ALA A 791 -56.78 -18.16 6.58
N ILE A 792 -58.04 -18.25 6.12
CA ILE A 792 -59.17 -18.78 6.90
C ILE A 792 -58.99 -20.26 7.24
N ARG A 793 -58.55 -21.06 6.25
CA ARG A 793 -58.42 -22.54 6.41
C ARG A 793 -57.19 -22.93 7.21
N TYR A 794 -56.06 -22.32 6.95
CA TYR A 794 -54.75 -22.77 7.42
C TYR A 794 -54.05 -21.77 8.33
N GLY A 795 -54.50 -20.50 8.35
CA GLY A 795 -53.97 -19.46 9.21
C GLY A 795 -54.61 -19.36 10.59
N ALA A 796 -54.25 -18.36 11.37
CA ALA A 796 -54.82 -18.03 12.67
C ALA A 796 -55.21 -16.53 12.69
N GLU A 797 -56.16 -16.17 13.56
CA GLU A 797 -56.55 -14.77 13.80
C GLU A 797 -55.41 -14.00 14.50
N PRO A 798 -55.24 -12.69 14.22
CA PRO A 798 -56.12 -11.88 13.36
C PRO A 798 -55.75 -12.08 11.88
N ILE A 799 -56.76 -12.15 10.99
CA ILE A 799 -56.57 -12.17 9.54
C ILE A 799 -56.86 -10.77 9.00
N ARG A 800 -55.94 -10.24 8.15
CA ARG A 800 -56.07 -8.90 7.58
C ARG A 800 -55.72 -8.94 6.10
N LEU A 801 -56.55 -8.35 5.27
CA LEU A 801 -56.25 -8.02 3.87
C LEU A 801 -55.79 -6.57 3.80
N ARG A 802 -54.72 -6.32 3.05
CA ARG A 802 -54.26 -4.97 2.70
C ARG A 802 -53.98 -4.91 1.21
N LEU A 803 -54.50 -3.89 0.53
CA LEU A 803 -54.14 -3.57 -0.85
C LEU A 803 -53.38 -2.24 -0.82
N LEU A 804 -52.29 -2.19 -1.59
CA LEU A 804 -51.46 -1.01 -1.74
C LEU A 804 -51.33 -0.70 -3.24
N ARG A 805 -51.60 0.56 -3.60
CA ARG A 805 -51.36 1.09 -4.94
C ARG A 805 -50.08 1.90 -4.95
N ASP A 806 -49.01 1.30 -5.42
CA ASP A 806 -47.73 2.00 -5.61
C ASP A 806 -47.36 1.91 -7.11
N ARG A 807 -46.20 1.49 -7.47
CA ARG A 807 -45.74 1.17 -8.85
C ARG A 807 -46.39 -0.10 -9.39
N THR A 808 -46.78 -0.96 -8.49
CA THR A 808 -47.55 -2.18 -8.72
C THR A 808 -48.77 -2.18 -7.80
N LEU A 809 -49.77 -3.01 -8.08
CA LEU A 809 -50.79 -3.35 -7.11
C LEU A 809 -50.23 -4.45 -6.23
N ILE A 810 -50.11 -4.17 -4.94
CA ILE A 810 -49.63 -5.10 -3.92
C ILE A 810 -50.83 -5.59 -3.14
N CYS A 811 -51.01 -6.92 -3.05
CA CYS A 811 -52.01 -7.55 -2.20
C CYS A 811 -51.28 -8.30 -1.09
N GLU A 812 -51.54 -7.97 0.15
CA GLU A 812 -51.02 -8.62 1.35
C GLU A 812 -52.12 -9.25 2.20
N VAL A 813 -51.98 -10.51 2.55
CA VAL A 813 -52.85 -11.20 3.51
C VAL A 813 -52.00 -11.62 4.69
N ALA A 814 -52.28 -10.99 5.83
CA ALA A 814 -51.63 -11.30 7.11
C ALA A 814 -52.50 -12.27 7.90
N ASP A 815 -51.89 -13.26 8.56
CA ASP A 815 -52.53 -14.16 9.54
C ASP A 815 -51.56 -14.46 10.70
N GLY A 816 -52.12 -14.83 11.85
CA GLY A 816 -51.40 -15.09 13.09
C GLY A 816 -50.64 -16.44 13.16
N SER A 817 -50.50 -17.16 12.03
CA SER A 817 -49.83 -18.46 11.99
C SER A 817 -48.41 -18.33 11.38
N ASN A 818 -47.42 -18.99 11.97
CA ASN A 818 -46.05 -19.06 11.48
C ASN A 818 -45.80 -20.28 10.57
N THR A 819 -46.88 -21.02 10.17
CA THR A 819 -46.74 -22.18 9.29
C THR A 819 -46.40 -21.76 7.88
N SER A 820 -45.29 -22.26 7.32
CA SER A 820 -44.87 -21.98 5.96
C SER A 820 -45.88 -22.48 4.92
N PRO A 821 -46.30 -21.65 3.95
CA PRO A 821 -47.11 -22.10 2.84
C PRO A 821 -46.28 -22.99 1.90
N HIS A 822 -46.78 -24.15 1.54
CA HIS A 822 -46.10 -25.03 0.57
C HIS A 822 -46.81 -25.03 -0.78
N LEU A 823 -46.09 -24.70 -1.84
CA LEU A 823 -46.51 -24.93 -3.21
C LEU A 823 -46.63 -26.45 -3.46
N ARG A 824 -47.85 -26.96 -3.67
CA ARG A 824 -48.08 -28.33 -4.10
C ARG A 824 -48.53 -28.32 -5.57
N ARG A 825 -47.87 -29.12 -6.39
CA ARG A 825 -48.46 -29.52 -7.69
C ARG A 825 -49.59 -30.49 -7.40
N ALA A 826 -50.82 -29.98 -7.30
CA ALA A 826 -52.00 -30.82 -7.15
C ALA A 826 -52.22 -31.62 -8.45
N ALA A 827 -52.54 -32.92 -8.35
CA ALA A 827 -52.96 -33.73 -9.49
C ALA A 827 -54.28 -33.17 -10.06
N ILE A 828 -54.58 -33.51 -11.32
CA ILE A 828 -55.77 -33.01 -12.03
C ILE A 828 -57.09 -33.40 -11.30
N THR A 829 -57.03 -34.41 -10.43
CA THR A 829 -58.11 -34.94 -9.64
C THR A 829 -58.30 -34.35 -8.26
N ASP A 830 -57.34 -33.50 -7.79
CA ASP A 830 -57.40 -32.94 -6.43
C ASP A 830 -58.30 -31.70 -6.41
N GLU A 831 -59.33 -31.69 -5.51
CA GLU A 831 -60.20 -30.52 -5.28
C GLU A 831 -59.58 -29.40 -4.44
N GLY A 832 -58.33 -29.55 -3.96
CA GLY A 832 -57.60 -28.57 -3.14
C GLY A 832 -56.12 -28.52 -3.48
N GLY A 833 -55.45 -27.38 -3.19
CA GLY A 833 -54.01 -27.23 -3.30
C GLY A 833 -53.52 -26.49 -4.52
N ARG A 834 -54.42 -26.00 -5.41
CA ARG A 834 -54.07 -25.22 -6.64
C ARG A 834 -53.98 -23.72 -6.38
N GLY A 835 -54.47 -23.20 -5.26
CA GLY A 835 -54.64 -21.78 -4.98
C GLY A 835 -53.32 -20.97 -5.08
N LEU A 836 -52.25 -21.38 -4.36
CA LEU A 836 -50.97 -20.71 -4.41
C LEU A 836 -50.24 -20.86 -5.77
N PHE A 837 -50.49 -21.96 -6.50
CA PHE A 837 -49.96 -22.16 -7.84
C PHE A 837 -50.62 -21.18 -8.82
N LEU A 838 -51.95 -20.98 -8.72
CA LEU A 838 -52.64 -19.97 -9.52
C LEU A 838 -52.17 -18.55 -9.17
N VAL A 839 -52.00 -18.23 -7.89
CA VAL A 839 -51.47 -16.97 -7.45
C VAL A 839 -50.08 -16.73 -8.09
N ALA A 840 -49.19 -17.73 -8.04
CA ALA A 840 -47.85 -17.64 -8.62
C ALA A 840 -47.84 -17.43 -10.13
N GLN A 841 -48.84 -17.94 -10.86
CA GLN A 841 -48.97 -17.74 -12.30
C GLN A 841 -49.60 -16.40 -12.71
N LEU A 842 -50.43 -15.82 -11.86
CA LEU A 842 -51.18 -14.59 -12.09
C LEU A 842 -50.50 -13.33 -11.57
N THR A 843 -49.35 -13.46 -10.91
CA THR A 843 -48.63 -12.36 -10.30
C THR A 843 -47.21 -12.25 -10.87
N GLN A 844 -46.68 -11.04 -10.91
CA GLN A 844 -45.28 -10.78 -11.30
C GLN A 844 -44.33 -11.36 -10.24
N ARG A 845 -44.66 -11.14 -8.98
CA ARG A 845 -43.93 -11.63 -7.82
C ARG A 845 -44.91 -12.01 -6.72
N TRP A 846 -44.55 -12.96 -5.90
CA TRP A 846 -45.27 -13.33 -4.69
C TRP A 846 -44.27 -13.90 -3.68
N GLY A 847 -44.62 -13.90 -2.41
CA GLY A 847 -43.79 -14.45 -1.36
C GLY A 847 -44.48 -14.47 0.01
N THR A 848 -43.69 -14.86 0.98
CA THR A 848 -44.17 -14.90 2.39
C THR A 848 -43.14 -14.15 3.24
N ARG A 849 -43.63 -13.24 4.07
CA ARG A 849 -42.88 -12.55 5.10
C ARG A 849 -43.33 -13.01 6.46
N TYR A 850 -42.40 -13.36 7.33
CA TYR A 850 -42.69 -13.70 8.72
C TYR A 850 -42.56 -12.48 9.62
N THR A 851 -43.48 -12.32 10.53
CA THR A 851 -43.50 -11.22 11.51
C THR A 851 -43.57 -11.79 12.90
N ARG A 852 -43.35 -10.95 13.93
CA ARG A 852 -43.50 -11.39 15.32
C ARG A 852 -44.92 -11.86 15.65
N SER A 853 -45.93 -11.45 14.89
CA SER A 853 -47.34 -11.76 15.12
C SER A 853 -47.94 -12.80 14.16
N GLY A 854 -47.13 -13.41 13.29
CA GLY A 854 -47.56 -14.36 12.29
C GLY A 854 -46.85 -14.21 10.96
N LYS A 855 -47.58 -14.44 9.85
CA LYS A 855 -47.02 -14.30 8.51
C LYS A 855 -47.88 -13.38 7.62
N ILE A 856 -47.27 -12.85 6.59
CA ILE A 856 -47.91 -12.10 5.52
C ILE A 856 -47.57 -12.78 4.19
N ILE A 857 -48.58 -13.20 3.45
CA ILE A 857 -48.44 -13.63 2.05
C ILE A 857 -48.73 -12.43 1.19
N TRP A 858 -47.79 -12.05 0.34
CA TRP A 858 -47.89 -10.88 -0.50
C TRP A 858 -47.77 -11.24 -1.98
N THR A 859 -48.39 -10.43 -2.83
CA THR A 859 -48.32 -10.54 -4.29
C THR A 859 -48.16 -9.16 -4.92
N GLU A 860 -47.50 -9.08 -6.07
CA GLU A 860 -47.36 -7.86 -6.86
C GLU A 860 -47.89 -8.11 -8.27
N GLN A 861 -48.73 -7.18 -8.76
CA GLN A 861 -49.30 -7.18 -10.09
C GLN A 861 -48.95 -5.89 -10.82
N ALA A 862 -48.73 -5.94 -12.14
CA ALA A 862 -48.60 -4.71 -12.93
C ALA A 862 -49.92 -3.92 -12.91
N LEU A 863 -49.84 -2.58 -12.91
CA LEU A 863 -51.02 -1.71 -12.90
C LEU A 863 -51.73 -1.67 -14.24
N HIS A 864 -51.08 -2.09 -15.34
CA HIS A 864 -51.63 -2.19 -16.70
C HIS A 864 -51.27 -3.56 -17.25
N GLU A 865 -52.17 -4.17 -18.04
CA GLU A 865 -51.79 -5.35 -18.78
C GLU A 865 -50.59 -5.01 -19.71
N ALA A 866 -49.53 -5.77 -19.64
CA ALA A 866 -48.42 -5.64 -20.58
C ALA A 866 -48.95 -5.91 -22.02
N PRO A 867 -48.60 -5.09 -23.00
CA PRO A 867 -48.98 -5.41 -24.38
C PRO A 867 -48.49 -6.81 -24.70
N GLU A 868 -49.38 -7.62 -25.29
CA GLU A 868 -49.13 -9.00 -25.70
C GLU A 868 -47.83 -9.05 -26.52
N GLY A 869 -46.75 -9.55 -25.98
CA GLY A 869 -45.48 -9.62 -26.70
C GLY A 869 -44.28 -10.22 -25.95
N VAL A 870 -44.38 -10.43 -24.65
CA VAL A 870 -43.33 -11.14 -23.89
C VAL A 870 -43.97 -12.38 -23.29
N GLY A 871 -44.01 -13.46 -24.06
CA GLY A 871 -44.42 -14.77 -23.57
C GLY A 871 -43.52 -15.20 -22.41
N PRO A 872 -44.03 -16.00 -21.45
CA PRO A 872 -43.24 -16.49 -20.34
C PRO A 872 -42.07 -17.28 -20.93
N LEU A 873 -40.84 -16.92 -20.52
CA LEU A 873 -39.66 -17.74 -20.74
C LEU A 873 -39.95 -19.15 -20.23
N LEU A 874 -40.26 -20.02 -21.21
CA LEU A 874 -40.28 -21.45 -21.04
C LEU A 874 -38.94 -21.89 -20.47
N ILE A 875 -38.96 -22.25 -19.19
CA ILE A 875 -37.91 -23.10 -18.61
C ILE A 875 -38.17 -24.48 -19.18
N ASP A 876 -37.71 -24.69 -20.42
CA ASP A 876 -37.61 -26.02 -20.98
C ASP A 876 -36.23 -26.58 -20.67
N ALA A 877 -36.28 -27.75 -20.06
CA ALA A 877 -35.26 -28.80 -20.12
C ALA A 877 -34.01 -28.63 -19.29
N LEU A 878 -34.11 -29.07 -18.05
CA LEU A 878 -33.00 -29.84 -17.46
C LEU A 878 -33.30 -31.33 -17.75
N PRO A 879 -32.40 -32.09 -18.39
CA PRO A 879 -32.56 -33.53 -18.58
C PRO A 879 -32.41 -34.24 -17.23
N MET A 880 -33.36 -35.14 -16.99
CA MET A 880 -33.26 -36.13 -15.90
C MET A 880 -32.06 -37.05 -16.15
N GLN A 881 -31.10 -37.05 -15.26
CA GLN A 881 -30.41 -38.25 -14.81
C GLN A 881 -30.12 -38.13 -13.31
#